data_90dbdb54d078ec1f6616f969baa2d0ea
#
_entry.id   90dbdb54d078ec1f6616f969baa2d0ea
#
_cell.length_a   1.000
_cell.length_b   1.000
_cell.length_c   1.000
_cell.angle_alpha   90.00
_cell.angle_beta   90.00
_cell.angle_gamma   90.00
#
_symmetry.space_group_name_H-M   'P 1'
#
loop_
_entity.id
_entity.type
_entity.pdbx_description
1 polymer ?
#
loop_
_entity_poly.entity_id
_entity_poly.type
_entity_poly.pdbx_seq_one_letter_code
_entity_poly.pdbx_strand_id
1 'polypeptide(L)'
;MFALLKKEINSFFASPIGYLVIAIFLLLNGLFLWLFKGEFNVLDYGFADLSSFFLLTPWILVFLIPAVTMRSFSDEKKQGTLELLLTKPISHLQIVLGKYFGAFLLIILALIPTLLYVYTVNQLGKPVGNLDVGSTLGSYFGLLFLVAAYTAIGIFSSTLSDNQIVAFIIAVFLCFLFYVGFEGLSEFLNSTFIEQLGMASHFKSMSRGVLDTRDILYFLSITIFFVFLTVKRINLEGAKTINKFNLLLLPLALLLINIFISSRFYGRFDLTSDKRYTLNEASLNVIKDVNRPIVIDVFLEGDDFPSEFRRLQTETRQLLEEFSAYNSNIKFSFINPIEDEATRDQNIAQLSERGLKPMQLSVQENGQQSQRVIIPWALASYDNHTIDIPLVKYKVNANQQELVTNSVQHLEYAFADGLSKLVNPKRRKIAILKGNNELPDLKIADFLKTLGQYYYIAPFTLDSVATNAQKTSKSLNSYDLVIAAKPTEAFTEAEKYVLDQYTMNGGKSLWLVDKIIMEKDSLFNPEGKNIAVPRDLNLTDFFFKYGVRVNPLLTSVKSQNIGRITLETGQDESLKLQHFRWPYSPLALSDVNHPIVNNINFVKFDFANQIDTLKNAIKKTILLKSDKPSRLEGTPKEISLGFALKEPAQELFTKDRQNLAVLLEGEFTSVYNNRVKPITLENDKTKSSNTKMIVIADGDVIKNDLDKGRPTTLGFDKWTKETYGNKEFLLNAVNYLLDDDGLINIRSKEVKVAFLDHAKIAKQKTKWQLVNILLPLLILAVFGLIFNFIRKRKYAKKS
;
A
#
# COMPACT_ATOMS: atom_id res chain seq x y z
N MET A 1 11.12 -9.68 -47.44
CA MET A 1 10.96 -9.79 -45.97
C MET A 1 9.92 -10.88 -45.62
N PHE A 2 8.63 -10.77 -45.98
CA PHE A 2 7.58 -11.75 -45.59
C PHE A 2 7.83 -13.19 -46.05
N ALA A 3 8.42 -13.41 -47.24
CA ALA A 3 8.76 -14.75 -47.73
C ALA A 3 9.83 -15.42 -46.86
N LEU A 4 10.82 -14.65 -46.38
CA LEU A 4 11.86 -15.13 -45.47
C LEU A 4 11.26 -15.45 -44.07
N LEU A 5 10.45 -14.55 -43.52
CA LEU A 5 9.72 -14.80 -42.27
C LEU A 5 8.92 -16.12 -42.33
N LYS A 6 8.18 -16.32 -43.43
CA LYS A 6 7.39 -17.56 -43.64
C LYS A 6 8.28 -18.78 -43.80
N LYS A 7 9.46 -18.63 -44.46
CA LYS A 7 10.47 -19.70 -44.53
C LYS A 7 10.97 -20.09 -43.15
N GLU A 8 11.34 -19.13 -42.31
CA GLU A 8 11.88 -19.38 -40.97
C GLU A 8 10.85 -20.12 -40.10
N ILE A 9 9.59 -19.65 -40.04
CA ILE A 9 8.52 -20.30 -39.27
C ILE A 9 8.27 -21.73 -39.80
N ASN A 10 8.15 -21.89 -41.09
CA ASN A 10 7.92 -23.22 -41.71
C ASN A 10 9.09 -24.18 -41.46
N SER A 11 10.31 -23.69 -41.53
CA SER A 11 11.53 -24.50 -41.29
C SER A 11 11.60 -24.98 -39.85
N PHE A 12 11.25 -24.09 -38.90
CA PHE A 12 11.26 -24.41 -37.48
C PHE A 12 10.22 -25.49 -37.10
N PHE A 13 8.98 -25.35 -37.56
CA PHE A 13 7.91 -26.34 -37.28
C PHE A 13 7.98 -27.57 -38.22
N ALA A 14 8.85 -27.54 -39.22
CA ALA A 14 9.15 -28.74 -40.02
C ALA A 14 10.09 -29.71 -39.30
N SER A 15 10.84 -29.23 -38.32
CA SER A 15 11.79 -29.99 -37.53
C SER A 15 11.20 -30.40 -36.17
N PRO A 16 11.41 -31.64 -35.69
CA PRO A 16 11.02 -32.05 -34.32
C PRO A 16 11.65 -31.17 -33.24
N ILE A 17 12.81 -30.59 -33.51
CA ILE A 17 13.57 -29.75 -32.56
C ILE A 17 12.74 -28.50 -32.18
N GLY A 18 11.98 -27.92 -33.13
CA GLY A 18 11.12 -26.78 -32.83
C GLY A 18 10.08 -27.06 -31.75
N TYR A 19 9.41 -28.20 -31.87
CA TYR A 19 8.43 -28.61 -30.84
C TYR A 19 9.10 -28.97 -29.52
N LEU A 20 10.27 -29.61 -29.53
CA LEU A 20 11.02 -29.98 -28.34
C LEU A 20 11.44 -28.75 -27.53
N VAL A 21 11.95 -27.71 -28.21
CA VAL A 21 12.35 -26.46 -27.53
C VAL A 21 11.16 -25.79 -26.84
N ILE A 22 10.01 -25.69 -27.54
CA ILE A 22 8.79 -25.12 -26.93
C ILE A 22 8.27 -26.03 -25.79
N ALA A 23 8.30 -27.35 -25.96
CA ALA A 23 7.89 -28.32 -24.97
C ALA A 23 8.75 -28.22 -23.69
N ILE A 24 10.07 -28.09 -23.80
CA ILE A 24 10.97 -27.88 -22.65
C ILE A 24 10.64 -26.58 -21.95
N PHE A 25 10.39 -25.49 -22.67
CA PHE A 25 9.98 -24.20 -22.09
C PHE A 25 8.70 -24.32 -21.26
N LEU A 26 7.67 -24.92 -21.85
CA LEU A 26 6.38 -25.12 -21.18
C LEU A 26 6.49 -26.09 -19.99
N LEU A 27 7.30 -27.12 -20.13
CA LEU A 27 7.53 -28.10 -19.08
C LEU A 27 8.26 -27.48 -17.88
N LEU A 28 9.35 -26.73 -18.13
CA LEU A 28 10.11 -26.07 -17.06
C LEU A 28 9.22 -25.06 -16.32
N ASN A 29 8.52 -24.18 -17.05
CA ASN A 29 7.57 -23.28 -16.41
C ASN A 29 6.49 -24.04 -15.62
N GLY A 30 5.93 -25.10 -16.22
CA GLY A 30 4.91 -25.92 -15.56
C GLY A 30 5.40 -26.60 -14.29
N LEU A 31 6.61 -27.14 -14.28
CA LEU A 31 7.20 -27.81 -13.11
C LEU A 31 7.53 -26.84 -11.98
N PHE A 32 8.19 -25.74 -12.28
CA PHE A 32 8.57 -24.77 -11.25
C PHE A 32 7.38 -24.00 -10.69
N LEU A 33 6.43 -23.61 -11.51
CA LEU A 33 5.28 -22.81 -11.06
C LEU A 33 4.19 -23.63 -10.37
N TRP A 34 4.05 -24.92 -10.68
CA TRP A 34 2.89 -25.69 -10.21
C TRP A 34 3.25 -26.95 -9.41
N LEU A 35 4.45 -27.53 -9.59
CA LEU A 35 4.80 -28.81 -8.96
C LEU A 35 5.87 -28.67 -7.87
N PHE A 36 7.03 -28.11 -8.20
CA PHE A 36 8.14 -28.00 -7.25
C PHE A 36 7.81 -26.98 -6.16
N LYS A 37 8.08 -27.35 -4.89
CA LYS A 37 7.96 -26.42 -3.77
C LYS A 37 9.05 -25.36 -3.85
N GLY A 38 8.74 -24.13 -3.45
CA GLY A 38 9.70 -23.03 -3.41
C GLY A 38 9.10 -21.71 -3.85
N GLU A 39 9.93 -20.69 -3.96
CA GLU A 39 9.56 -19.30 -4.21
C GLU A 39 8.80 -19.08 -5.54
N PHE A 40 9.09 -19.90 -6.56
CA PHE A 40 8.41 -19.80 -7.84
C PHE A 40 7.04 -20.48 -7.87
N ASN A 41 6.69 -21.31 -6.87
CA ASN A 41 5.43 -22.04 -6.88
C ASN A 41 4.25 -21.11 -6.58
N VAL A 42 3.36 -20.93 -7.56
CA VAL A 42 2.18 -20.05 -7.45
C VAL A 42 1.25 -20.47 -6.32
N LEU A 43 1.07 -21.79 -6.10
CA LEU A 43 0.18 -22.32 -5.06
C LEU A 43 0.75 -22.15 -3.65
N ASP A 44 2.07 -22.20 -3.52
CA ASP A 44 2.78 -22.00 -2.24
C ASP A 44 3.00 -20.51 -1.95
N TYR A 45 3.07 -19.67 -3.01
CA TYR A 45 3.15 -18.21 -2.90
C TYR A 45 1.87 -17.59 -2.33
N GLY A 46 0.68 -18.14 -2.65
CA GLY A 46 -0.58 -17.81 -2.01
C GLY A 46 -1.31 -16.55 -2.54
N PHE A 47 -0.74 -15.83 -3.51
CA PHE A 47 -1.35 -14.63 -4.11
C PHE A 47 -1.94 -14.93 -5.49
N ALA A 48 -3.03 -14.24 -5.82
CA ALA A 48 -3.68 -14.38 -7.12
C ALA A 48 -3.03 -13.46 -8.16
N ASP A 49 -1.73 -13.63 -8.37
CA ASP A 49 -0.95 -12.96 -9.42
C ASP A 49 0.03 -13.94 -10.10
N LEU A 50 0.70 -13.48 -11.14
CA LEU A 50 1.69 -14.24 -11.91
C LEU A 50 3.12 -13.72 -11.73
N SER A 51 3.42 -13.04 -10.62
CA SER A 51 4.76 -12.50 -10.34
C SER A 51 5.85 -13.57 -10.43
N SER A 52 5.58 -14.76 -9.88
CA SER A 52 6.50 -15.92 -9.98
C SER A 52 6.81 -16.33 -11.42
N PHE A 53 5.82 -16.27 -12.32
CA PHE A 53 6.02 -16.56 -13.74
C PHE A 53 6.93 -15.51 -14.41
N PHE A 54 6.68 -14.23 -14.15
CA PHE A 54 7.49 -13.15 -14.74
C PHE A 54 8.90 -13.06 -14.13
N LEU A 55 9.09 -13.56 -12.92
CA LEU A 55 10.42 -13.69 -12.30
C LEU A 55 11.22 -14.86 -12.90
N LEU A 56 10.58 -16.03 -13.13
CA LEU A 56 11.21 -17.25 -13.64
C LEU A 56 11.48 -17.20 -15.14
N THR A 57 10.50 -16.73 -15.92
CA THR A 57 10.51 -16.84 -17.38
C THR A 57 11.72 -16.16 -18.04
N PRO A 58 12.21 -14.99 -17.64
CA PRO A 58 13.41 -14.38 -18.19
C PRO A 58 14.63 -15.31 -18.17
N TRP A 59 14.84 -16.03 -17.08
CA TRP A 59 15.95 -16.99 -16.93
C TRP A 59 15.87 -18.17 -17.89
N ILE A 60 14.66 -18.69 -18.12
CA ILE A 60 14.45 -19.77 -19.09
C ILE A 60 14.69 -19.25 -20.52
N LEU A 61 14.24 -18.00 -20.78
CA LEU A 61 14.39 -17.37 -22.10
C LEU A 61 15.86 -17.04 -22.46
N VAL A 62 16.75 -16.82 -21.48
CA VAL A 62 18.21 -16.68 -21.71
C VAL A 62 18.79 -17.88 -22.46
N PHE A 63 18.24 -19.06 -22.26
CA PHE A 63 18.66 -20.29 -22.95
C PHE A 63 17.80 -20.62 -24.18
N LEU A 64 16.48 -20.42 -24.06
CA LEU A 64 15.51 -20.75 -25.09
C LEU A 64 15.72 -19.94 -26.37
N ILE A 65 15.86 -18.61 -26.26
CA ILE A 65 15.98 -17.71 -27.40
C ILE A 65 17.30 -17.95 -28.16
N PRO A 66 18.45 -18.07 -27.50
CA PRO A 66 19.67 -18.54 -28.17
C PRO A 66 19.53 -19.87 -28.90
N ALA A 67 18.84 -20.84 -28.31
CA ALA A 67 18.61 -22.14 -28.95
C ALA A 67 17.77 -22.05 -30.25
N VAL A 68 16.81 -21.11 -30.28
CA VAL A 68 16.00 -20.83 -31.46
C VAL A 68 16.81 -20.08 -32.53
N THR A 69 17.58 -19.08 -32.12
CA THR A 69 18.25 -18.13 -33.02
C THR A 69 19.62 -18.58 -33.52
N MET A 70 20.29 -19.55 -32.83
CA MET A 70 21.65 -19.99 -33.17
C MET A 70 21.82 -20.44 -34.64
N ARG A 71 20.76 -20.98 -35.27
CA ARG A 71 20.76 -21.49 -36.64
C ARG A 71 20.55 -20.43 -37.71
N SER A 72 20.03 -19.25 -37.31
CA SER A 72 19.51 -18.28 -38.28
C SER A 72 20.49 -17.86 -39.36
N PHE A 73 21.76 -17.63 -39.01
CA PHE A 73 22.84 -17.31 -39.98
C PHE A 73 23.95 -18.34 -39.96
N SER A 74 24.25 -19.00 -38.85
CA SER A 74 25.35 -19.96 -38.75
C SER A 74 25.15 -21.17 -39.69
N ASP A 75 23.91 -21.68 -39.84
CA ASP A 75 23.61 -22.76 -40.78
C ASP A 75 23.80 -22.34 -42.25
N GLU A 76 23.34 -21.15 -42.60
CA GLU A 76 23.47 -20.63 -43.94
C GLU A 76 24.95 -20.34 -44.32
N LYS A 77 25.76 -19.89 -43.35
CA LYS A 77 27.21 -19.76 -43.48
C LYS A 77 27.87 -21.13 -43.70
N LYS A 78 27.60 -22.09 -42.83
CA LYS A 78 28.14 -23.42 -42.89
C LYS A 78 27.82 -24.14 -44.21
N GLN A 79 26.64 -23.90 -44.77
CA GLN A 79 26.17 -24.51 -46.03
C GLN A 79 26.55 -23.68 -47.25
N GLY A 80 27.17 -22.50 -47.13
CA GLY A 80 27.49 -21.62 -48.23
C GLY A 80 26.25 -21.00 -48.92
N THR A 81 25.08 -21.09 -48.29
CA THR A 81 23.82 -20.58 -48.85
C THR A 81 23.57 -19.10 -48.55
N LEU A 82 24.35 -18.52 -47.65
CA LEU A 82 24.26 -17.09 -47.31
C LEU A 82 24.63 -16.22 -48.52
N GLU A 83 25.69 -16.60 -49.29
CA GLU A 83 26.11 -15.86 -50.48
C GLU A 83 24.98 -15.84 -51.53
N LEU A 84 24.28 -16.97 -51.73
CA LEU A 84 23.15 -17.06 -52.65
C LEU A 84 21.98 -16.18 -52.20
N LEU A 85 21.82 -16.00 -50.90
CA LEU A 85 20.78 -15.12 -50.33
C LEU A 85 21.12 -13.64 -50.56
N LEU A 86 22.41 -13.28 -50.46
CA LEU A 86 22.93 -11.93 -50.65
C LEU A 86 22.90 -11.47 -52.10
N THR A 87 22.90 -12.38 -53.08
CA THR A 87 22.76 -12.05 -54.52
C THR A 87 21.31 -11.77 -54.95
N LYS A 88 20.31 -12.02 -54.10
CA LYS A 88 18.93 -11.71 -54.43
C LYS A 88 18.64 -10.21 -54.32
N PRO A 89 17.65 -9.67 -55.10
CA PRO A 89 17.32 -8.25 -55.09
C PRO A 89 16.51 -7.87 -53.82
N ILE A 90 17.12 -8.11 -52.65
CA ILE A 90 16.58 -7.79 -51.28
C ILE A 90 17.66 -7.10 -50.49
N SER A 91 17.30 -6.03 -49.76
CA SER A 91 18.26 -5.34 -48.90
C SER A 91 18.71 -6.22 -47.74
N HIS A 92 19.95 -6.03 -47.25
CA HIS A 92 20.48 -6.74 -46.10
C HIS A 92 19.62 -6.53 -44.85
N LEU A 93 19.07 -5.31 -44.69
CA LEU A 93 18.11 -5.02 -43.60
C LEU A 93 16.85 -5.87 -43.70
N GLN A 94 16.31 -6.08 -44.92
CA GLN A 94 15.11 -6.94 -45.09
C GLN A 94 15.40 -8.41 -44.81
N ILE A 95 16.64 -8.87 -45.06
CA ILE A 95 17.06 -10.23 -44.68
C ILE A 95 17.11 -10.38 -43.17
N VAL A 96 17.80 -9.46 -42.50
CA VAL A 96 17.92 -9.48 -41.03
C VAL A 96 16.55 -9.38 -40.36
N LEU A 97 15.73 -8.41 -40.77
CA LEU A 97 14.38 -8.25 -40.22
C LEU A 97 13.47 -9.44 -40.48
N GLY A 98 13.60 -10.10 -41.67
CA GLY A 98 12.85 -11.32 -41.98
C GLY A 98 13.16 -12.47 -41.00
N LYS A 99 14.42 -12.68 -40.68
CA LYS A 99 14.91 -13.69 -39.75
C LYS A 99 14.59 -13.30 -38.30
N TYR A 100 14.79 -12.04 -37.93
CA TYR A 100 14.48 -11.50 -36.62
C TYR A 100 13.00 -11.67 -36.26
N PHE A 101 12.08 -11.19 -37.11
CA PHE A 101 10.66 -11.34 -36.88
C PHE A 101 10.21 -12.80 -36.99
N GLY A 102 10.87 -13.65 -37.75
CA GLY A 102 10.63 -15.09 -37.77
C GLY A 102 10.90 -15.72 -36.42
N ALA A 103 12.06 -15.47 -35.82
CA ALA A 103 12.43 -15.98 -34.50
C ALA A 103 11.56 -15.35 -33.38
N PHE A 104 11.33 -14.04 -33.45
CA PHE A 104 10.48 -13.32 -32.48
C PHE A 104 9.06 -13.90 -32.42
N LEU A 105 8.41 -14.11 -33.56
CA LEU A 105 7.07 -14.70 -33.61
C LEU A 105 7.03 -16.14 -33.10
N LEU A 106 8.10 -16.92 -33.29
CA LEU A 106 8.19 -18.27 -32.75
C LEU A 106 8.16 -18.27 -31.21
N ILE A 107 8.85 -17.31 -30.59
CA ILE A 107 8.83 -17.18 -29.13
C ILE A 107 7.46 -16.68 -28.63
N ILE A 108 6.83 -15.74 -29.36
CA ILE A 108 5.43 -15.34 -29.04
C ILE A 108 4.49 -16.54 -29.07
N LEU A 109 4.60 -17.41 -30.07
CA LEU A 109 3.82 -18.64 -30.16
C LEU A 109 4.08 -19.59 -28.97
N ALA A 110 5.32 -19.64 -28.46
CA ALA A 110 5.65 -20.40 -27.28
C ALA A 110 5.04 -19.82 -25.98
N LEU A 111 4.81 -18.50 -25.94
CA LEU A 111 4.20 -17.81 -24.81
C LEU A 111 2.66 -17.95 -24.79
N ILE A 112 1.97 -18.15 -25.92
CA ILE A 112 0.50 -18.25 -25.96
C ILE A 112 -0.08 -19.29 -24.99
N PRO A 113 0.45 -20.55 -24.90
CA PRO A 113 -0.08 -21.52 -23.96
C PRO A 113 0.03 -21.12 -22.50
N THR A 114 0.94 -20.19 -22.12
CA THR A 114 1.09 -19.72 -20.75
C THR A 114 -0.09 -18.83 -20.30
N LEU A 115 -0.94 -18.35 -21.23
CA LEU A 115 -2.18 -17.64 -20.91
C LEU A 115 -3.15 -18.54 -20.12
N LEU A 116 -2.96 -19.87 -20.16
CA LEU A 116 -3.69 -20.80 -19.30
C LEU A 116 -3.41 -20.55 -17.82
N TYR A 117 -2.21 -20.10 -17.48
CA TYR A 117 -1.85 -19.76 -16.09
C TYR A 117 -2.68 -18.58 -15.58
N VAL A 118 -2.93 -17.57 -16.44
CA VAL A 118 -3.82 -16.44 -16.12
C VAL A 118 -5.22 -16.95 -15.77
N TYR A 119 -5.78 -17.83 -16.60
CA TYR A 119 -7.08 -18.44 -16.33
C TYR A 119 -7.10 -19.22 -15.03
N THR A 120 -6.06 -20.00 -14.75
CA THR A 120 -5.97 -20.82 -13.53
C THR A 120 -5.93 -19.96 -12.28
N VAL A 121 -5.07 -18.94 -12.26
CA VAL A 121 -4.95 -18.03 -11.11
C VAL A 121 -6.26 -17.27 -10.90
N ASN A 122 -6.90 -16.81 -11.97
CA ASN A 122 -8.21 -16.15 -11.91
C ASN A 122 -9.30 -17.04 -11.29
N GLN A 123 -9.28 -18.36 -11.58
CA GLN A 123 -10.22 -19.33 -11.00
C GLN A 123 -9.91 -19.68 -9.54
N LEU A 124 -8.64 -19.62 -9.14
CA LEU A 124 -8.19 -19.92 -7.78
C LEU A 124 -8.23 -18.70 -6.84
N GLY A 125 -8.45 -17.49 -7.36
CA GLY A 125 -8.54 -16.26 -6.59
C GLY A 125 -9.75 -16.23 -5.64
N LYS A 126 -9.62 -15.51 -4.53
CA LYS A 126 -10.67 -15.27 -3.55
C LYS A 126 -10.97 -13.75 -3.42
N PRO A 127 -12.13 -13.28 -3.91
CA PRO A 127 -13.13 -13.98 -4.72
C PRO A 127 -12.60 -14.41 -6.09
N VAL A 128 -13.29 -15.33 -6.76
CA VAL A 128 -12.96 -15.69 -8.16
C VAL A 128 -13.03 -14.44 -9.03
N GLY A 129 -12.04 -14.25 -9.91
CA GLY A 129 -11.95 -13.03 -10.71
C GLY A 129 -11.10 -11.92 -10.08
N ASN A 130 -10.45 -12.18 -8.95
CA ASN A 130 -9.64 -11.19 -8.22
C ASN A 130 -8.22 -10.97 -8.80
N LEU A 131 -7.92 -11.51 -9.97
CA LEU A 131 -6.67 -11.27 -10.68
C LEU A 131 -6.65 -9.84 -11.25
N ASP A 132 -5.56 -9.12 -11.04
CA ASP A 132 -5.34 -7.84 -11.71
C ASP A 132 -4.94 -8.06 -13.17
N VAL A 133 -5.92 -7.88 -14.06
CA VAL A 133 -5.77 -8.05 -15.51
C VAL A 133 -4.83 -6.99 -16.09
N GLY A 134 -4.89 -5.75 -15.58
CA GLY A 134 -4.06 -4.66 -16.08
C GLY A 134 -2.59 -4.88 -15.78
N SER A 135 -2.26 -5.24 -14.53
CA SER A 135 -0.90 -5.64 -14.13
C SER A 135 -0.39 -6.81 -14.96
N THR A 136 -1.22 -7.86 -15.12
CA THR A 136 -0.84 -9.06 -15.89
C THR A 136 -0.54 -8.74 -17.35
N LEU A 137 -1.39 -7.94 -18.02
CA LEU A 137 -1.16 -7.51 -19.41
C LEU A 137 0.10 -6.67 -19.53
N GLY A 138 0.31 -5.71 -18.63
CA GLY A 138 1.53 -4.90 -18.59
C GLY A 138 2.80 -5.75 -18.47
N SER A 139 2.77 -6.76 -17.61
CA SER A 139 3.88 -7.70 -17.44
C SER A 139 4.17 -8.53 -18.70
N TYR A 140 3.13 -9.00 -19.40
CA TYR A 140 3.32 -9.65 -20.71
C TYR A 140 3.90 -8.69 -21.75
N PHE A 141 3.48 -7.41 -21.77
CA PHE A 141 4.09 -6.41 -22.65
C PHE A 141 5.58 -6.24 -22.33
N GLY A 142 5.95 -6.12 -21.05
CA GLY A 142 7.36 -6.08 -20.64
C GLY A 142 8.14 -7.31 -21.11
N LEU A 143 7.54 -8.49 -20.96
CA LEU A 143 8.17 -9.74 -21.43
C LEU A 143 8.39 -9.74 -22.94
N LEU A 144 7.47 -9.17 -23.75
CA LEU A 144 7.64 -9.05 -25.20
C LEU A 144 8.83 -8.14 -25.57
N PHE A 145 9.06 -7.05 -24.86
CA PHE A 145 10.22 -6.19 -25.06
C PHE A 145 11.53 -6.90 -24.72
N LEU A 146 11.56 -7.66 -23.64
CA LEU A 146 12.72 -8.50 -23.26
C LEU A 146 13.00 -9.56 -24.35
N VAL A 147 11.96 -10.26 -24.82
CA VAL A 147 12.06 -11.23 -25.92
C VAL A 147 12.60 -10.58 -27.19
N ALA A 148 12.16 -9.36 -27.50
CA ALA A 148 12.65 -8.60 -28.65
C ALA A 148 14.17 -8.35 -28.56
N ALA A 149 14.65 -7.90 -27.39
CA ALA A 149 16.07 -7.65 -27.16
C ALA A 149 16.90 -8.96 -27.22
N TYR A 150 16.46 -10.01 -26.53
CA TYR A 150 17.16 -11.30 -26.55
C TYR A 150 17.21 -11.90 -27.98
N THR A 151 16.12 -11.77 -28.74
CA THR A 151 16.09 -12.23 -30.14
C THR A 151 17.09 -11.47 -31.00
N ALA A 152 17.22 -10.16 -30.81
CA ALA A 152 18.21 -9.35 -31.54
C ALA A 152 19.66 -9.76 -31.21
N ILE A 153 19.96 -10.00 -29.91
CA ILE A 153 21.27 -10.53 -29.47
C ILE A 153 21.55 -11.90 -30.07
N GLY A 154 20.55 -12.80 -30.02
CA GLY A 154 20.71 -14.16 -30.55
C GLY A 154 20.94 -14.19 -32.07
N ILE A 155 20.22 -13.37 -32.83
CA ILE A 155 20.43 -13.20 -34.28
C ILE A 155 21.80 -12.63 -34.58
N PHE A 156 22.25 -11.61 -33.83
CA PHE A 156 23.59 -11.07 -33.95
C PHE A 156 24.66 -12.15 -33.69
N SER A 157 24.54 -12.87 -32.60
CA SER A 157 25.50 -13.93 -32.23
C SER A 157 25.62 -15.02 -33.29
N SER A 158 24.50 -15.35 -33.98
CA SER A 158 24.49 -16.34 -35.06
C SER A 158 25.29 -15.90 -36.30
N THR A 159 25.61 -14.60 -36.45
CA THR A 159 26.46 -14.07 -37.51
C THR A 159 27.95 -14.16 -37.18
N LEU A 160 28.34 -14.39 -35.92
CA LEU A 160 29.74 -14.36 -35.49
C LEU A 160 30.48 -15.68 -35.79
N SER A 161 29.77 -16.80 -35.91
CA SER A 161 30.34 -18.11 -36.13
C SER A 161 29.51 -18.93 -37.13
N ASP A 162 30.16 -19.81 -37.87
CA ASP A 162 29.54 -20.86 -38.70
C ASP A 162 29.16 -22.11 -37.88
N ASN A 163 29.65 -22.20 -36.64
CA ASN A 163 29.31 -23.26 -35.72
C ASN A 163 28.12 -22.83 -34.82
N GLN A 164 27.01 -23.57 -34.89
CA GLN A 164 25.76 -23.30 -34.09
C GLN A 164 26.04 -23.30 -32.62
N ILE A 165 26.86 -24.24 -32.08
CA ILE A 165 27.14 -24.35 -30.64
C ILE A 165 27.91 -23.13 -30.16
N VAL A 166 28.89 -22.66 -30.94
CA VAL A 166 29.63 -21.43 -30.62
C VAL A 166 28.68 -20.21 -30.63
N ALA A 167 27.83 -20.11 -31.64
CA ALA A 167 26.84 -19.05 -31.76
C ALA A 167 25.85 -19.07 -30.54
N PHE A 168 25.45 -20.28 -30.12
CA PHE A 168 24.59 -20.46 -28.93
C PHE A 168 25.28 -19.96 -27.66
N ILE A 169 26.55 -20.40 -27.43
CA ILE A 169 27.30 -20.00 -26.21
C ILE A 169 27.48 -18.50 -26.15
N ILE A 170 27.84 -17.87 -27.29
CA ILE A 170 27.99 -16.41 -27.35
C ILE A 170 26.66 -15.71 -27.07
N ALA A 171 25.55 -16.22 -27.62
CA ALA A 171 24.22 -15.65 -27.40
C ALA A 171 23.79 -15.75 -25.94
N VAL A 172 23.97 -16.90 -25.30
CA VAL A 172 23.67 -17.12 -23.87
C VAL A 172 24.50 -16.17 -23.01
N PHE A 173 25.83 -16.10 -23.30
CA PHE A 173 26.72 -15.22 -22.56
C PHE A 173 26.30 -13.75 -22.66
N LEU A 174 25.99 -13.26 -23.86
CA LEU A 174 25.56 -11.87 -24.06
C LEU A 174 24.18 -11.62 -23.41
N CYS A 175 23.20 -12.52 -23.54
CA CYS A 175 21.93 -12.39 -22.89
C CYS A 175 22.07 -12.34 -21.35
N PHE A 176 22.91 -13.21 -20.79
CA PHE A 176 23.22 -13.23 -19.37
C PHE A 176 23.92 -11.93 -18.91
N LEU A 177 24.95 -11.50 -19.65
CA LEU A 177 25.68 -10.27 -19.37
C LEU A 177 24.77 -9.05 -19.34
N PHE A 178 23.90 -8.91 -20.35
CA PHE A 178 22.97 -7.79 -20.42
C PHE A 178 21.83 -7.91 -19.43
N TYR A 179 21.42 -9.10 -19.01
CA TYR A 179 20.33 -9.29 -18.06
C TYR A 179 20.78 -9.05 -16.61
N VAL A 180 21.82 -9.72 -16.15
CA VAL A 180 22.26 -9.70 -14.73
C VAL A 180 23.69 -9.19 -14.58
N GLY A 181 24.54 -9.30 -15.62
CA GLY A 181 25.96 -8.99 -15.49
C GLY A 181 26.23 -7.53 -15.10
N PHE A 182 25.41 -6.58 -15.56
CA PHE A 182 25.53 -5.18 -15.17
C PHE A 182 25.05 -4.93 -13.74
N GLU A 183 24.06 -5.67 -13.24
CA GLU A 183 23.61 -5.60 -11.85
C GLU A 183 24.74 -6.04 -10.90
N GLY A 184 25.35 -7.21 -11.15
CA GLY A 184 26.48 -7.68 -10.35
C GLY A 184 27.72 -6.75 -10.45
N LEU A 185 27.98 -6.14 -11.63
CA LEU A 185 29.03 -5.14 -11.75
C LEU A 185 28.72 -3.84 -10.99
N SER A 186 27.45 -3.45 -10.93
CA SER A 186 27.01 -2.24 -10.21
C SER A 186 27.21 -2.37 -8.70
N GLU A 187 26.95 -3.55 -8.15
CA GLU A 187 27.21 -3.87 -6.74
C GLU A 187 28.71 -3.81 -6.43
N PHE A 188 29.55 -4.40 -7.29
CA PHE A 188 30.99 -4.39 -7.11
C PHE A 188 31.60 -2.98 -7.22
N LEU A 189 31.12 -2.16 -8.17
CA LEU A 189 31.64 -0.81 -8.43
C LEU A 189 30.87 0.29 -7.69
N ASN A 190 29.83 -0.06 -6.94
CA ASN A 190 28.97 0.86 -6.20
C ASN A 190 28.41 2.01 -7.09
N SER A 191 27.96 1.67 -8.31
CA SER A 191 27.57 2.64 -9.33
C SER A 191 26.17 2.36 -9.89
N THR A 192 25.20 3.19 -9.54
CA THR A 192 23.83 3.14 -10.08
C THR A 192 23.73 3.33 -11.59
N PHE A 193 24.72 4.01 -12.21
CA PHE A 193 24.77 4.15 -13.66
C PHE A 193 25.00 2.81 -14.37
N ILE A 194 25.82 1.94 -13.78
CA ILE A 194 26.08 0.61 -14.36
C ILE A 194 24.86 -0.29 -14.23
N GLU A 195 24.11 -0.20 -13.13
CA GLU A 195 22.86 -0.92 -12.94
C GLU A 195 21.83 -0.58 -14.03
N GLN A 196 21.70 0.70 -14.38
CA GLN A 196 20.82 1.17 -15.45
C GLN A 196 21.19 0.69 -16.86
N LEU A 197 22.35 0.07 -17.05
CA LEU A 197 22.71 -0.60 -18.31
C LEU A 197 22.18 -2.03 -18.39
N GLY A 198 21.71 -2.60 -17.29
CA GLY A 198 21.17 -3.96 -17.18
C GLY A 198 19.71 -4.05 -17.61
N MET A 199 19.34 -5.15 -18.30
CA MET A 199 17.93 -5.38 -18.67
C MET A 199 17.06 -5.74 -17.47
N ALA A 200 17.62 -6.35 -16.41
CA ALA A 200 16.86 -6.78 -15.25
C ALA A 200 16.22 -5.59 -14.51
N SER A 201 16.96 -4.49 -14.33
CA SER A 201 16.46 -3.28 -13.68
C SER A 201 15.25 -2.67 -14.43
N HIS A 202 15.32 -2.60 -15.76
CA HIS A 202 14.23 -2.10 -16.60
C HIS A 202 13.05 -3.08 -16.70
N PHE A 203 13.32 -4.39 -16.73
CA PHE A 203 12.27 -5.40 -16.78
C PHE A 203 11.49 -5.49 -15.44
N LYS A 204 12.16 -5.24 -14.32
CA LYS A 204 11.58 -5.29 -12.98
C LYS A 204 10.35 -4.36 -12.82
N SER A 205 10.42 -3.15 -13.37
CA SER A 205 9.28 -2.22 -13.41
C SER A 205 8.15 -2.77 -14.28
N MET A 206 8.46 -3.20 -15.50
CA MET A 206 7.48 -3.70 -16.47
C MET A 206 6.80 -5.00 -16.00
N SER A 207 7.53 -5.88 -15.28
CA SER A 207 7.00 -7.14 -14.74
C SER A 207 5.92 -6.96 -13.66
N ARG A 208 5.70 -5.73 -13.18
CA ARG A 208 4.65 -5.38 -12.22
C ARG A 208 3.43 -4.71 -12.88
N GLY A 209 3.46 -4.54 -14.21
CA GLY A 209 2.42 -3.85 -14.96
C GLY A 209 2.59 -2.34 -15.05
N VAL A 210 3.79 -1.84 -14.77
CA VAL A 210 4.14 -0.42 -14.95
C VAL A 210 4.97 -0.29 -16.22
N LEU A 211 4.50 0.52 -17.17
CA LEU A 211 5.21 0.82 -18.41
C LEU A 211 5.81 2.22 -18.31
N ASP A 212 7.13 2.26 -18.19
CA ASP A 212 7.90 3.49 -18.20
C ASP A 212 8.44 3.76 -19.60
N THR A 213 8.34 5.00 -20.06
CA THR A 213 8.90 5.40 -21.36
C THR A 213 10.40 5.16 -21.44
N ARG A 214 11.14 5.24 -20.33
CA ARG A 214 12.57 4.94 -20.24
C ARG A 214 12.85 3.48 -20.56
N ASP A 215 12.07 2.57 -19.97
CA ASP A 215 12.24 1.13 -20.11
C ASP A 215 11.92 0.69 -21.55
N ILE A 216 10.84 1.21 -22.12
CA ILE A 216 10.46 0.95 -23.51
C ILE A 216 11.58 1.40 -24.47
N LEU A 217 12.09 2.62 -24.28
CA LEU A 217 13.17 3.16 -25.11
C LEU A 217 14.47 2.38 -24.95
N TYR A 218 14.78 1.94 -23.73
CA TYR A 218 15.95 1.11 -23.47
C TYR A 218 15.87 -0.19 -24.27
N PHE A 219 14.80 -0.97 -24.16
CA PHE A 219 14.65 -2.24 -24.90
C PHE A 219 14.62 -2.02 -26.41
N LEU A 220 13.97 -0.99 -26.90
CA LEU A 220 13.99 -0.63 -28.31
C LEU A 220 15.40 -0.28 -28.78
N SER A 221 16.16 0.47 -27.98
CA SER A 221 17.55 0.85 -28.31
C SER A 221 18.46 -0.36 -28.36
N ILE A 222 18.38 -1.28 -27.41
CA ILE A 222 19.15 -2.54 -27.43
C ILE A 222 18.77 -3.38 -28.68
N THR A 223 17.47 -3.49 -28.95
CA THR A 223 17.01 -4.23 -30.13
C THR A 223 17.56 -3.63 -31.44
N ILE A 224 17.41 -2.31 -31.62
CA ILE A 224 17.91 -1.59 -32.79
C ILE A 224 19.44 -1.71 -32.89
N PHE A 225 20.16 -1.60 -31.79
CA PHE A 225 21.59 -1.72 -31.72
C PHE A 225 22.09 -3.08 -32.26
N PHE A 226 21.56 -4.19 -31.75
CA PHE A 226 21.98 -5.52 -32.17
C PHE A 226 21.51 -5.86 -33.60
N VAL A 227 20.33 -5.41 -34.01
CA VAL A 227 19.89 -5.52 -35.41
C VAL A 227 20.85 -4.75 -36.35
N PHE A 228 21.24 -3.54 -35.97
CA PHE A 228 22.23 -2.75 -36.76
C PHE A 228 23.59 -3.45 -36.84
N LEU A 229 24.11 -3.97 -35.72
CA LEU A 229 25.35 -4.74 -35.71
C LEU A 229 25.25 -5.95 -36.62
N THR A 230 24.12 -6.66 -36.62
CA THR A 230 23.86 -7.78 -37.52
C THR A 230 23.92 -7.36 -38.98
N VAL A 231 23.23 -6.28 -39.37
CA VAL A 231 23.28 -5.74 -40.76
C VAL A 231 24.70 -5.35 -41.13
N LYS A 232 25.43 -4.66 -40.27
CA LYS A 232 26.83 -4.26 -40.52
C LYS A 232 27.73 -5.47 -40.67
N ARG A 233 27.58 -6.50 -39.84
CA ARG A 233 28.37 -7.73 -39.93
C ARG A 233 28.17 -8.45 -41.25
N ILE A 234 26.93 -8.52 -41.75
CA ILE A 234 26.60 -9.14 -43.02
C ILE A 234 27.15 -8.31 -44.20
N ASN A 235 27.11 -6.97 -44.11
CA ASN A 235 27.70 -6.09 -45.13
C ASN A 235 29.21 -6.24 -45.23
N LEU A 236 29.90 -6.65 -44.18
CA LEU A 236 31.37 -6.83 -44.14
C LEU A 236 31.83 -8.07 -44.88
N GLU A 237 31.00 -9.09 -44.97
CA GLU A 237 31.31 -10.28 -45.76
C GLU A 237 31.39 -9.98 -47.28
N GLY A 238 30.83 -8.79 -47.70
CA GLY A 238 30.88 -8.32 -49.08
C GLY A 238 31.83 -7.12 -49.37
N ALA A 239 32.46 -6.48 -48.34
CA ALA A 239 33.23 -5.25 -48.52
C ALA A 239 34.57 -5.26 -47.75
N LYS A 240 35.67 -4.78 -48.43
CA LYS A 240 37.07 -4.81 -47.88
C LYS A 240 37.43 -3.74 -46.85
N THR A 241 36.62 -2.70 -46.61
CA THR A 241 36.95 -1.61 -45.69
C THR A 241 35.76 -1.12 -44.86
N ILE A 242 35.95 -1.04 -43.55
CA ILE A 242 35.00 -0.44 -42.63
C ILE A 242 35.45 0.95 -42.23
N ASN A 243 34.58 1.92 -42.34
CA ASN A 243 34.78 3.20 -41.68
C ASN A 243 34.41 3.03 -40.19
N LYS A 244 35.44 2.88 -39.31
CA LYS A 244 35.26 2.68 -37.83
C LYS A 244 34.40 3.77 -37.17
N PHE A 245 34.41 4.96 -37.77
CA PHE A 245 33.62 6.09 -37.28
C PHE A 245 32.10 5.84 -37.39
N ASN A 246 31.65 5.25 -38.50
CA ASN A 246 30.22 4.93 -38.68
C ASN A 246 29.72 3.79 -37.78
N LEU A 247 30.63 3.01 -37.18
CA LEU A 247 30.25 1.96 -36.22
C LEU A 247 29.93 2.53 -34.82
N LEU A 248 30.58 3.67 -34.45
CA LEU A 248 30.40 4.32 -33.13
C LEU A 248 29.25 5.32 -33.12
N LEU A 249 28.85 5.84 -34.30
CA LEU A 249 27.78 6.88 -34.36
C LEU A 249 26.43 6.39 -33.86
N LEU A 250 25.98 5.18 -34.19
CA LEU A 250 24.69 4.69 -33.80
C LEU A 250 24.60 4.38 -32.31
N PRO A 251 25.55 3.66 -31.67
CA PRO A 251 25.53 3.48 -30.20
C PRO A 251 25.54 4.81 -29.46
N LEU A 252 26.35 5.77 -29.90
CA LEU A 252 26.40 7.10 -29.32
C LEU A 252 25.07 7.85 -29.49
N ALA A 253 24.45 7.78 -30.66
CA ALA A 253 23.15 8.40 -30.91
C ALA A 253 22.04 7.77 -30.05
N LEU A 254 22.00 6.45 -29.91
CA LEU A 254 21.03 5.75 -29.07
C LEU A 254 21.23 6.09 -27.60
N LEU A 255 22.46 6.19 -27.13
CA LEU A 255 22.77 6.58 -25.75
C LEU A 255 22.34 8.02 -25.50
N LEU A 256 22.63 8.97 -26.39
CA LEU A 256 22.19 10.36 -26.31
C LEU A 256 20.67 10.48 -26.36
N ILE A 257 19.99 9.71 -27.21
CA ILE A 257 18.52 9.67 -27.28
C ILE A 257 17.94 9.18 -25.96
N ASN A 258 18.48 8.10 -25.39
CA ASN A 258 18.02 7.59 -24.09
C ASN A 258 18.19 8.64 -22.99
N ILE A 259 19.36 9.28 -22.89
CA ILE A 259 19.63 10.33 -21.90
C ILE A 259 18.68 11.52 -22.10
N PHE A 260 18.54 12.01 -23.35
CA PHE A 260 17.74 13.18 -23.67
C PHE A 260 16.25 12.92 -23.41
N ILE A 261 15.70 11.79 -23.84
CA ILE A 261 14.28 11.47 -23.68
C ILE A 261 13.98 11.15 -22.22
N SER A 262 14.86 10.44 -21.51
CA SER A 262 14.67 10.16 -20.09
C SER A 262 14.63 11.42 -19.22
N SER A 263 15.33 12.48 -19.64
CA SER A 263 15.37 13.75 -18.89
C SER A 263 14.20 14.70 -19.22
N ARG A 264 13.61 14.62 -20.43
CA ARG A 264 12.61 15.59 -20.92
C ARG A 264 11.19 15.02 -21.06
N PHE A 265 11.06 13.74 -21.39
CA PHE A 265 9.79 13.09 -21.70
C PHE A 265 9.61 11.84 -20.82
N TYR A 266 9.53 12.07 -19.52
CA TYR A 266 9.21 11.02 -18.57
C TYR A 266 7.72 10.81 -18.52
N GLY A 267 7.24 9.68 -19.00
CA GLY A 267 5.86 9.24 -18.89
C GLY A 267 5.82 7.85 -18.26
N ARG A 268 5.01 7.69 -17.24
CA ARG A 268 4.81 6.45 -16.52
C ARG A 268 3.35 6.05 -16.60
N PHE A 269 3.10 4.84 -17.06
CA PHE A 269 1.77 4.27 -17.22
C PHE A 269 1.60 3.09 -16.27
N ASP A 270 0.92 3.34 -15.18
CA ASP A 270 0.50 2.30 -14.23
C ASP A 270 -0.77 1.63 -14.78
N LEU A 271 -0.64 0.38 -15.22
CA LEU A 271 -1.75 -0.42 -15.76
C LEU A 271 -2.51 -1.19 -14.68
N THR A 272 -2.04 -1.16 -13.41
CA THR A 272 -2.75 -1.82 -12.32
C THR A 272 -4.14 -1.24 -12.13
N SER A 273 -5.09 -2.07 -11.74
CA SER A 273 -6.50 -1.67 -11.58
C SER A 273 -6.71 -0.65 -10.46
N ASP A 274 -5.87 -0.69 -9.44
CA ASP A 274 -5.92 0.18 -8.26
C ASP A 274 -4.87 1.31 -8.25
N LYS A 275 -4.11 1.45 -9.34
CA LYS A 275 -3.06 2.47 -9.50
C LYS A 275 -2.06 2.49 -8.34
N ARG A 276 -1.71 1.29 -7.82
CA ARG A 276 -0.85 1.14 -6.63
C ARG A 276 0.54 1.73 -6.78
N TYR A 277 1.09 1.75 -8.00
CA TYR A 277 2.41 2.30 -8.33
C TYR A 277 2.38 3.76 -8.78
N THR A 278 1.22 4.41 -8.74
CA THR A 278 1.09 5.85 -8.94
C THR A 278 1.04 6.52 -7.59
N LEU A 279 2.09 7.24 -7.22
CA LEU A 279 2.15 7.98 -5.97
C LEU A 279 1.11 9.10 -5.94
N ASN A 280 0.55 9.35 -4.76
CA ASN A 280 -0.35 10.49 -4.54
C ASN A 280 0.41 11.81 -4.69
N GLU A 281 -0.28 12.86 -5.13
CA GLU A 281 0.31 14.20 -5.30
C GLU A 281 0.94 14.72 -4.00
N ALA A 282 0.31 14.45 -2.87
CA ALA A 282 0.83 14.83 -1.56
C ALA A 282 2.14 14.09 -1.23
N SER A 283 2.25 12.79 -1.55
CA SER A 283 3.50 12.03 -1.42
C SER A 283 4.61 12.62 -2.29
N LEU A 284 4.27 12.98 -3.54
CA LEU A 284 5.23 13.58 -4.47
C LEU A 284 5.72 14.95 -3.99
N ASN A 285 4.87 15.75 -3.36
CA ASN A 285 5.27 17.04 -2.80
C ASN A 285 6.26 16.86 -1.64
N VAL A 286 5.98 15.94 -0.72
CA VAL A 286 6.92 15.63 0.38
C VAL A 286 8.26 15.12 -0.16
N ILE A 287 8.23 14.24 -1.16
CA ILE A 287 9.45 13.70 -1.79
C ILE A 287 10.29 14.81 -2.45
N LYS A 288 9.64 15.78 -3.11
CA LYS A 288 10.33 16.92 -3.72
C LYS A 288 11.02 17.84 -2.70
N ASP A 289 10.47 17.95 -1.50
CA ASP A 289 11.03 18.78 -0.42
C ASP A 289 12.26 18.14 0.24
N VAL A 290 12.60 16.90 -0.09
CA VAL A 290 13.81 16.20 0.39
C VAL A 290 15.04 16.73 -0.34
N ASN A 291 15.75 17.70 0.29
CA ASN A 291 16.90 18.37 -0.31
C ASN A 291 18.26 17.77 0.10
N ARG A 292 18.31 16.88 1.08
CA ARG A 292 19.50 16.18 1.59
C ARG A 292 19.22 14.67 1.68
N PRO A 293 20.26 13.83 1.74
CA PRO A 293 20.07 12.39 1.85
C PRO A 293 19.25 11.99 3.08
N ILE A 294 18.22 11.19 2.85
CA ILE A 294 17.46 10.46 3.87
C ILE A 294 17.85 8.99 3.74
N VAL A 295 18.18 8.35 4.85
CA VAL A 295 18.44 6.91 4.91
C VAL A 295 17.28 6.23 5.63
N ILE A 296 16.74 5.20 5.00
CA ILE A 296 15.60 4.42 5.52
C ILE A 296 16.05 2.98 5.70
N ASP A 297 16.19 2.56 6.95
CA ASP A 297 16.50 1.18 7.33
C ASP A 297 15.22 0.41 7.63
N VAL A 298 14.94 -0.61 6.84
CA VAL A 298 13.72 -1.43 6.93
C VAL A 298 14.07 -2.75 7.61
N PHE A 299 13.50 -3.04 8.77
CA PHE A 299 13.78 -4.25 9.55
C PHE A 299 12.91 -5.46 9.18
N LEU A 300 12.24 -5.40 8.04
CA LEU A 300 11.44 -6.49 7.51
C LEU A 300 12.25 -7.27 6.47
N GLU A 301 13.32 -7.96 6.91
CA GLU A 301 14.18 -8.81 6.09
C GLU A 301 14.35 -10.18 6.74
N GLY A 302 14.38 -11.26 5.92
CA GLY A 302 14.55 -12.65 6.34
C GLY A 302 13.94 -13.62 5.33
N ASP A 303 14.53 -14.82 5.22
CA ASP A 303 14.16 -15.83 4.22
C ASP A 303 12.90 -16.63 4.61
N ASP A 304 12.62 -16.74 5.90
CA ASP A 304 11.60 -17.63 6.47
C ASP A 304 10.25 -16.96 6.74
N PHE A 305 9.89 -15.91 6.02
CA PHE A 305 8.61 -15.24 6.23
C PHE A 305 7.43 -16.06 5.69
N PRO A 306 6.27 -16.05 6.40
CA PRO A 306 5.02 -16.48 5.80
C PRO A 306 4.74 -15.72 4.50
N SER A 307 4.03 -16.35 3.56
CA SER A 307 3.73 -15.76 2.25
C SER A 307 3.16 -14.34 2.34
N GLU A 308 2.28 -14.10 3.31
CA GLU A 308 1.64 -12.80 3.52
C GLU A 308 2.66 -11.72 3.90
N PHE A 309 3.63 -12.04 4.76
CA PHE A 309 4.67 -11.07 5.19
C PHE A 309 5.75 -10.89 4.13
N ARG A 310 6.06 -11.90 3.32
CA ARG A 310 6.86 -11.71 2.09
C ARG A 310 6.23 -10.70 1.14
N ARG A 311 4.88 -10.72 1.05
CA ARG A 311 4.18 -9.70 0.26
C ARG A 311 4.36 -8.30 0.86
N LEU A 312 4.20 -8.15 2.17
CA LEU A 312 4.42 -6.85 2.83
C LEU A 312 5.86 -6.34 2.60
N GLN A 313 6.86 -7.20 2.72
CA GLN A 313 8.26 -6.90 2.40
C GLN A 313 8.41 -6.42 0.95
N THR A 314 7.85 -7.18 0.00
CA THR A 314 7.91 -6.85 -1.43
C THR A 314 7.24 -5.51 -1.74
N GLU A 315 6.03 -5.26 -1.23
CA GLU A 315 5.32 -4.01 -1.44
C GLU A 315 6.04 -2.81 -0.80
N THR A 316 6.66 -3.02 0.38
CA THR A 316 7.48 -2.00 1.04
C THR A 316 8.70 -1.65 0.19
N ARG A 317 9.43 -2.65 -0.32
CA ARG A 317 10.58 -2.47 -1.20
C ARG A 317 10.19 -1.73 -2.47
N GLN A 318 9.10 -2.12 -3.09
CA GLN A 318 8.58 -1.51 -4.30
C GLN A 318 8.22 -0.04 -4.11
N LEU A 319 7.54 0.29 -2.99
CA LEU A 319 7.19 1.67 -2.67
C LEU A 319 8.43 2.54 -2.47
N LEU A 320 9.45 2.03 -1.78
CA LEU A 320 10.70 2.77 -1.55
C LEU A 320 11.53 2.91 -2.84
N GLU A 321 11.50 1.93 -3.73
CA GLU A 321 12.05 2.04 -5.08
C GLU A 321 11.36 3.18 -5.86
N GLU A 322 10.02 3.32 -5.73
CA GLU A 322 9.29 4.43 -6.31
C GLU A 322 9.73 5.78 -5.72
N PHE A 323 9.81 5.89 -4.40
CA PHE A 323 10.26 7.12 -3.74
C PHE A 323 11.67 7.52 -4.19
N SER A 324 12.59 6.55 -4.23
CA SER A 324 13.96 6.75 -4.70
C SER A 324 14.04 7.13 -6.19
N ALA A 325 13.14 6.58 -7.02
CA ALA A 325 13.06 6.93 -8.45
C ALA A 325 12.64 8.39 -8.70
N TYR A 326 11.79 8.94 -7.83
CA TYR A 326 11.40 10.35 -7.90
C TYR A 326 12.44 11.29 -7.28
N ASN A 327 13.15 10.85 -6.22
CA ASN A 327 14.21 11.64 -5.60
C ASN A 327 15.35 10.75 -5.10
N SER A 328 16.50 10.82 -5.76
CA SER A 328 17.70 10.04 -5.47
C SER A 328 18.34 10.32 -4.09
N ASN A 329 17.90 11.36 -3.38
CA ASN A 329 18.29 11.62 -2.00
C ASN A 329 17.62 10.63 -1.03
N ILE A 330 16.57 9.92 -1.42
CA ILE A 330 15.94 8.89 -0.61
C ILE A 330 16.67 7.58 -0.87
N LYS A 331 17.43 7.13 0.13
CA LYS A 331 18.16 5.86 0.11
C LYS A 331 17.55 4.90 1.12
N PHE A 332 17.49 3.63 0.79
CA PHE A 332 16.93 2.64 1.70
C PHE A 332 17.75 1.35 1.68
N SER A 333 17.71 0.64 2.82
CA SER A 333 18.29 -0.68 2.99
C SER A 333 17.33 -1.58 3.75
N PHE A 334 17.36 -2.88 3.42
CA PHE A 334 16.65 -3.91 4.18
C PHE A 334 17.67 -4.62 5.05
N ILE A 335 17.37 -4.70 6.33
CA ILE A 335 18.28 -5.21 7.34
C ILE A 335 17.55 -6.26 8.17
N ASN A 336 18.15 -7.43 8.35
CA ASN A 336 17.67 -8.42 9.29
C ASN A 336 18.37 -8.25 10.65
N PRO A 337 17.75 -7.59 11.64
CA PRO A 337 18.41 -7.33 12.91
C PRO A 337 18.53 -8.55 13.82
N ILE A 338 17.93 -9.68 13.43
CA ILE A 338 17.87 -10.94 14.18
C ILE A 338 18.56 -12.10 13.45
N GLU A 339 19.37 -11.82 12.44
CA GLU A 339 20.10 -12.81 11.66
C GLU A 339 21.17 -13.53 12.48
N ASP A 340 21.95 -12.79 13.25
CA ASP A 340 22.97 -13.34 14.10
C ASP A 340 22.37 -13.81 15.44
N GLU A 341 22.39 -15.13 15.68
CA GLU A 341 21.88 -15.76 16.90
C GLU A 341 22.56 -15.25 18.17
N ALA A 342 23.83 -14.85 18.10
CA ALA A 342 24.59 -14.39 19.26
C ALA A 342 24.13 -13.02 19.76
N THR A 343 23.69 -12.13 18.89
CA THR A 343 23.25 -10.75 19.21
C THR A 343 21.75 -10.57 19.18
N ARG A 344 21.00 -11.58 18.77
CA ARG A 344 19.54 -11.55 18.55
C ARG A 344 18.76 -10.96 19.72
N ASP A 345 18.93 -11.52 20.90
CA ASP A 345 18.15 -11.10 22.08
C ASP A 345 18.52 -9.67 22.51
N GLN A 346 19.78 -9.31 22.37
CA GLN A 346 20.25 -7.95 22.64
C GLN A 346 19.65 -6.94 21.65
N ASN A 347 19.63 -7.27 20.36
CA ASN A 347 19.05 -6.42 19.32
C ASN A 347 17.54 -6.26 19.52
N ILE A 348 16.81 -7.34 19.85
CA ILE A 348 15.40 -7.29 20.18
C ILE A 348 15.13 -6.39 21.38
N ALA A 349 15.93 -6.48 22.43
CA ALA A 349 15.82 -5.65 23.63
C ALA A 349 16.05 -4.16 23.29
N GLN A 350 17.12 -3.83 22.57
CA GLN A 350 17.44 -2.46 22.16
C GLN A 350 16.34 -1.83 21.29
N LEU A 351 15.83 -2.58 20.31
CA LEU A 351 14.74 -2.12 19.45
C LEU A 351 13.44 -1.93 20.25
N SER A 352 13.16 -2.83 21.18
CA SER A 352 11.98 -2.73 22.05
C SER A 352 12.03 -1.53 23.00
N GLU A 353 13.21 -1.20 23.52
CA GLU A 353 13.44 0.00 24.35
C GLU A 353 13.17 1.29 23.55
N ARG A 354 13.49 1.30 22.27
CA ARG A 354 13.15 2.40 21.35
C ARG A 354 11.67 2.45 20.97
N GLY A 355 10.88 1.44 21.36
CA GLY A 355 9.45 1.33 21.02
C GLY A 355 9.15 0.49 19.79
N LEU A 356 10.16 -0.05 19.10
CA LEU A 356 10.05 -0.91 17.94
C LEU A 356 9.74 -2.35 18.37
N LYS A 357 8.50 -2.62 18.71
CA LYS A 357 8.11 -3.91 19.29
C LYS A 357 8.14 -5.02 18.26
N PRO A 358 8.79 -6.16 18.57
CA PRO A 358 8.74 -7.34 17.74
C PRO A 358 7.33 -7.94 17.70
N MET A 359 7.01 -8.65 16.63
CA MET A 359 5.76 -9.36 16.44
C MET A 359 6.04 -10.86 16.30
N GLN A 360 5.28 -11.67 17.02
CA GLN A 360 5.33 -13.13 16.90
C GLN A 360 4.29 -13.61 15.89
N LEU A 361 4.74 -14.42 14.93
CA LEU A 361 3.90 -15.03 13.91
C LEU A 361 3.84 -16.53 14.15
N SER A 362 2.62 -17.09 14.12
CA SER A 362 2.43 -18.52 14.11
C SER A 362 2.41 -19.02 12.67
N VAL A 363 3.36 -19.87 12.31
CA VAL A 363 3.49 -20.46 10.98
C VAL A 363 3.19 -21.96 11.07
N GLN A 364 2.35 -22.45 10.18
CA GLN A 364 2.07 -23.87 10.08
C GLN A 364 2.84 -24.47 8.90
N GLU A 365 3.97 -25.12 9.19
CA GLU A 365 4.81 -25.80 8.19
C GLU A 365 4.76 -27.31 8.40
N ASN A 366 4.43 -28.04 7.35
CA ASN A 366 4.41 -29.53 7.36
C ASN A 366 3.62 -30.17 8.52
N GLY A 367 2.56 -29.48 9.01
CA GLY A 367 1.75 -29.95 10.14
C GLY A 367 2.31 -29.62 11.53
N GLN A 368 3.45 -28.94 11.62
CA GLN A 368 4.01 -28.41 12.85
C GLN A 368 3.75 -26.90 12.95
N GLN A 369 3.42 -26.42 14.15
CA GLN A 369 3.29 -24.99 14.45
C GLN A 369 4.67 -24.49 14.92
N SER A 370 5.25 -23.55 14.17
CA SER A 370 6.45 -22.82 14.57
C SER A 370 6.10 -21.35 14.86
N GLN A 371 6.82 -20.74 15.78
CA GLN A 371 6.72 -19.32 16.06
C GLN A 371 7.90 -18.59 15.42
N ARG A 372 7.63 -17.55 14.65
CA ARG A 372 8.64 -16.68 14.05
C ARG A 372 8.52 -15.28 14.63
N VAL A 373 9.65 -14.65 14.88
CA VAL A 373 9.72 -13.25 15.32
C VAL A 373 10.06 -12.37 14.14
N ILE A 374 9.29 -11.30 13.94
CA ILE A 374 9.58 -10.27 12.94
C ILE A 374 9.62 -8.90 13.60
N ILE A 375 10.31 -7.96 12.96
CA ILE A 375 10.37 -6.56 13.39
C ILE A 375 9.80 -5.69 12.25
N PRO A 376 8.46 -5.49 12.23
CA PRO A 376 7.79 -4.82 11.13
C PRO A 376 7.87 -3.29 11.24
N TRP A 377 9.09 -2.76 11.24
CA TRP A 377 9.38 -1.35 11.39
C TRP A 377 10.42 -0.88 10.39
N ALA A 378 10.37 0.41 10.07
CA ALA A 378 11.46 1.10 9.40
C ALA A 378 11.90 2.32 10.22
N LEU A 379 13.16 2.69 10.11
CA LEU A 379 13.74 3.91 10.67
C LEU A 379 14.13 4.84 9.53
N ALA A 380 13.58 6.04 9.49
CA ALA A 380 14.01 7.08 8.56
C ALA A 380 14.86 8.11 9.30
N SER A 381 16.07 8.33 8.80
CA SER A 381 17.06 9.24 9.39
C SER A 381 17.37 10.39 8.44
N TYR A 382 17.28 11.62 8.95
CA TYR A 382 17.57 12.86 8.26
C TYR A 382 18.38 13.79 9.15
N ASP A 383 19.62 14.08 8.80
CA ASP A 383 20.59 14.75 9.66
C ASP A 383 20.69 14.03 11.03
N ASN A 384 20.35 14.71 12.12
CA ASN A 384 20.38 14.17 13.49
C ASN A 384 19.00 13.72 14.00
N HIS A 385 17.98 13.69 13.13
CA HIS A 385 16.62 13.29 13.49
C HIS A 385 16.30 11.92 12.90
N THR A 386 15.77 11.04 13.74
CA THR A 386 15.31 9.70 13.32
C THR A 386 13.86 9.51 13.74
N ILE A 387 13.06 8.98 12.82
CA ILE A 387 11.65 8.69 13.04
C ILE A 387 11.39 7.20 12.73
N ASP A 388 10.60 6.57 13.58
CA ASP A 388 10.11 5.21 13.45
C ASP A 388 8.84 5.18 12.59
N ILE A 389 8.81 4.28 11.62
CA ILE A 389 7.70 4.07 10.68
C ILE A 389 7.18 2.65 10.86
N PRO A 390 5.93 2.47 11.36
CA PRO A 390 5.33 1.16 11.48
C PRO A 390 4.91 0.62 10.11
N LEU A 391 5.31 -0.61 9.79
CA LEU A 391 4.96 -1.27 8.54
C LEU A 391 3.68 -2.10 8.64
N VAL A 392 3.27 -2.45 9.86
CA VAL A 392 2.06 -3.24 10.13
C VAL A 392 0.95 -2.37 10.69
N LYS A 393 -0.23 -2.51 10.09
CA LYS A 393 -1.46 -1.84 10.48
C LYS A 393 -2.41 -2.81 11.17
N TYR A 394 -2.47 -2.73 12.50
CA TYR A 394 -3.36 -3.57 13.30
C TYR A 394 -4.82 -3.16 13.19
N LYS A 395 -5.70 -4.17 13.08
CA LYS A 395 -7.14 -4.04 13.35
C LYS A 395 -7.58 -5.15 14.30
N VAL A 396 -8.49 -4.82 15.21
CA VAL A 396 -9.09 -5.81 16.14
C VAL A 396 -9.83 -6.88 15.33
N ASN A 397 -9.62 -8.15 15.69
CA ASN A 397 -10.19 -9.33 15.04
C ASN A 397 -9.75 -9.57 13.57
N ALA A 398 -8.75 -8.84 13.05
CA ALA A 398 -8.23 -9.10 11.72
C ALA A 398 -7.41 -10.40 11.70
N ASN A 399 -7.65 -11.24 10.69
CA ASN A 399 -6.80 -12.37 10.40
C ASN A 399 -5.49 -11.91 9.73
N GLN A 400 -4.54 -12.84 9.52
CA GLN A 400 -3.22 -12.53 8.99
C GLN A 400 -3.27 -11.90 7.58
N GLN A 401 -4.17 -12.37 6.71
CA GLN A 401 -4.36 -11.81 5.37
C GLN A 401 -4.93 -10.38 5.41
N GLU A 402 -5.90 -10.15 6.28
CA GLU A 402 -6.48 -8.81 6.50
C GLU A 402 -5.45 -7.85 7.10
N LEU A 403 -4.63 -8.34 8.03
CA LEU A 403 -3.54 -7.56 8.61
C LEU A 403 -2.58 -7.05 7.54
N VAL A 404 -2.11 -7.95 6.66
CA VAL A 404 -1.20 -7.58 5.56
C VAL A 404 -1.88 -6.67 4.55
N THR A 405 -3.14 -6.93 4.17
CA THR A 405 -3.89 -6.06 3.26
C THR A 405 -4.01 -4.64 3.81
N ASN A 406 -4.40 -4.50 5.08
CA ASN A 406 -4.50 -3.20 5.74
C ASN A 406 -3.14 -2.50 5.83
N SER A 407 -2.06 -3.27 6.04
CA SER A 407 -0.70 -2.75 6.12
C SER A 407 -0.22 -2.23 4.77
N VAL A 408 -0.36 -3.01 3.71
CA VAL A 408 0.01 -2.60 2.34
C VAL A 408 -0.75 -1.33 1.92
N GLN A 409 -2.04 -1.27 2.20
CA GLN A 409 -2.85 -0.08 1.93
C GLN A 409 -2.37 1.17 2.68
N HIS A 410 -1.73 0.98 3.83
CA HIS A 410 -1.26 2.07 4.70
C HIS A 410 0.18 2.52 4.39
N LEU A 411 0.99 1.73 3.68
CA LEU A 411 2.43 1.97 3.51
C LEU A 411 2.74 3.36 2.92
N GLU A 412 2.07 3.76 1.84
CA GLU A 412 2.34 5.05 1.20
C GLU A 412 2.13 6.21 2.17
N TYR A 413 1.04 6.16 2.95
CA TYR A 413 0.78 7.17 3.99
C TYR A 413 1.84 7.12 5.10
N ALA A 414 2.20 5.92 5.60
CA ALA A 414 3.15 5.78 6.69
C ALA A 414 4.53 6.36 6.34
N PHE A 415 5.03 6.08 5.14
CA PHE A 415 6.30 6.65 4.67
C PHE A 415 6.20 8.14 4.35
N ALA A 416 5.15 8.60 3.66
CA ALA A 416 4.97 10.01 3.36
C ALA A 416 4.81 10.86 4.63
N ASP A 417 4.07 10.38 5.62
CA ASP A 417 3.91 11.03 6.93
C ASP A 417 5.23 11.07 7.71
N GLY A 418 5.99 9.95 7.73
CA GLY A 418 7.30 9.89 8.36
C GLY A 418 8.30 10.87 7.72
N LEU A 419 8.37 10.91 6.39
CA LEU A 419 9.22 11.86 5.67
C LEU A 419 8.79 13.31 5.89
N SER A 420 7.49 13.58 5.88
CA SER A 420 6.96 14.94 6.14
C SER A 420 7.37 15.46 7.52
N LYS A 421 7.36 14.62 8.56
CA LYS A 421 7.83 14.96 9.91
C LYS A 421 9.31 15.34 9.96
N LEU A 422 10.12 14.73 9.09
CA LEU A 422 11.56 14.99 9.01
C LEU A 422 11.88 16.27 8.24
N VAL A 423 11.16 16.53 7.16
CA VAL A 423 11.49 17.59 6.19
C VAL A 423 10.73 18.89 6.49
N ASN A 424 9.47 18.78 6.92
CA ASN A 424 8.61 19.95 7.10
C ASN A 424 8.68 20.50 8.52
N PRO A 425 9.07 21.76 8.73
CA PRO A 425 9.06 22.38 10.04
C PRO A 425 7.62 22.57 10.53
N LYS A 426 7.43 22.46 11.85
CA LYS A 426 6.13 22.75 12.47
C LYS A 426 5.74 24.22 12.21
N ARG A 427 4.51 24.46 11.77
CA ARG A 427 4.02 25.81 11.46
C ARG A 427 2.74 26.16 12.19
N ARG A 428 1.88 25.19 12.48
CA ARG A 428 0.54 25.39 13.05
C ARG A 428 0.52 25.32 14.57
N LYS A 429 -0.38 26.06 15.18
CA LYS A 429 -0.54 26.19 16.64
C LYS A 429 -1.90 25.66 17.08
N ILE A 430 -1.91 24.82 18.09
CA ILE A 430 -3.11 24.22 18.67
C ILE A 430 -3.28 24.72 20.11
N ALA A 431 -4.46 25.25 20.41
CA ALA A 431 -4.89 25.58 21.77
C ALA A 431 -5.65 24.40 22.37
N ILE A 432 -5.21 23.94 23.52
CA ILE A 432 -5.94 22.96 24.35
C ILE A 432 -6.69 23.76 25.41
N LEU A 433 -8.03 23.79 25.33
CA LEU A 433 -8.84 24.54 26.29
C LEU A 433 -8.67 23.98 27.72
N LYS A 434 -8.59 24.91 28.65
CA LYS A 434 -8.54 24.70 30.08
C LYS A 434 -9.38 25.79 30.77
N GLY A 435 -9.94 25.50 31.93
CA GLY A 435 -10.77 26.45 32.70
C GLY A 435 -12.20 25.99 32.90
N ASN A 436 -12.73 25.11 32.04
CA ASN A 436 -14.06 24.50 32.20
C ASN A 436 -13.95 23.05 32.71
N ASN A 437 -12.95 22.82 33.57
CA ASN A 437 -12.66 21.53 34.19
C ASN A 437 -12.54 20.38 33.15
N GLU A 438 -11.77 20.64 32.09
CA GLU A 438 -11.41 19.67 31.07
C GLU A 438 -10.46 18.61 31.66
N LEU A 439 -10.24 17.52 30.89
CA LEU A 439 -9.32 16.45 31.31
C LEU A 439 -7.93 17.00 31.65
N PRO A 440 -7.35 16.54 32.77
CA PRO A 440 -5.96 16.86 33.12
C PRO A 440 -4.98 16.31 32.10
N ASP A 441 -3.84 17.00 31.94
CA ASP A 441 -2.82 16.67 30.92
C ASP A 441 -2.36 15.20 30.99
N LEU A 442 -2.23 14.64 32.21
CA LEU A 442 -1.86 13.24 32.42
C LEU A 442 -2.84 12.25 31.72
N LYS A 443 -4.12 12.60 31.66
CA LYS A 443 -5.17 11.76 31.06
C LYS A 443 -5.24 11.88 29.53
N ILE A 444 -4.56 12.87 28.93
CA ILE A 444 -4.46 13.07 27.48
C ILE A 444 -2.99 13.11 27.01
N ALA A 445 -2.05 12.70 27.88
CA ALA A 445 -0.61 12.88 27.65
C ALA A 445 -0.09 12.20 26.40
N ASP A 446 -0.56 10.98 26.10
CA ASP A 446 -0.12 10.26 24.88
C ASP A 446 -0.58 10.99 23.60
N PHE A 447 -1.78 11.55 23.60
CA PHE A 447 -2.27 12.33 22.48
C PHE A 447 -1.51 13.66 22.31
N LEU A 448 -1.26 14.37 23.41
CA LEU A 448 -0.45 15.59 23.40
C LEU A 448 0.98 15.32 22.89
N LYS A 449 1.61 14.24 23.36
CA LYS A 449 2.92 13.81 22.86
C LYS A 449 2.90 13.55 21.36
N THR A 450 1.85 12.91 20.86
CA THR A 450 1.67 12.61 19.45
C THR A 450 1.49 13.88 18.62
N LEU A 451 0.59 14.77 19.04
CA LEU A 451 0.36 16.06 18.36
C LEU A 451 1.62 16.93 18.36
N GLY A 452 2.42 16.86 19.43
CA GLY A 452 3.68 17.58 19.54
C GLY A 452 4.72 17.21 18.50
N GLN A 453 4.59 16.08 17.81
CA GLN A 453 5.45 15.71 16.67
C GLN A 453 5.18 16.58 15.45
N TYR A 454 3.94 17.07 15.27
CA TYR A 454 3.47 17.79 14.08
C TYR A 454 3.28 19.28 14.33
N TYR A 455 2.83 19.68 15.56
CA TYR A 455 2.27 20.98 15.85
C TYR A 455 2.89 21.63 17.08
N TYR A 456 2.78 22.94 17.20
CA TYR A 456 3.01 23.64 18.46
C TYR A 456 1.72 23.60 19.28
N ILE A 457 1.81 23.11 20.51
CA ILE A 457 0.66 22.93 21.40
C ILE A 457 0.85 23.81 22.64
N ALA A 458 -0.22 24.50 23.05
CA ALA A 458 -0.21 25.24 24.30
C ALA A 458 -1.59 25.14 24.99
N PRO A 459 -1.63 25.11 26.35
CA PRO A 459 -2.88 25.29 27.08
C PRO A 459 -3.38 26.71 26.87
N PHE A 460 -4.71 26.87 26.84
CA PHE A 460 -5.39 28.15 26.70
C PHE A 460 -6.60 28.22 27.62
N THR A 461 -6.72 29.28 28.46
CA THR A 461 -7.88 29.50 29.33
C THR A 461 -8.70 30.68 28.85
N LEU A 462 -10.01 30.60 29.10
CA LEU A 462 -10.97 31.67 28.83
C LEU A 462 -11.23 32.53 30.06
N ASP A 463 -10.60 32.28 31.21
CA ASP A 463 -10.83 32.96 32.50
C ASP A 463 -10.68 34.51 32.38
N SER A 464 -9.75 34.94 31.51
CA SER A 464 -9.51 36.38 31.30
C SER A 464 -10.59 37.06 30.47
N VAL A 465 -11.60 36.34 29.97
CA VAL A 465 -12.68 36.92 29.16
C VAL A 465 -13.47 37.94 29.98
N ALA A 466 -13.72 37.67 31.25
CA ALA A 466 -14.44 38.58 32.16
C ALA A 466 -13.72 39.89 32.38
N THR A 467 -12.40 39.95 32.33
CA THR A 467 -11.57 41.14 32.61
C THR A 467 -11.09 41.86 31.35
N ASN A 468 -10.72 41.10 30.31
CA ASN A 468 -10.21 41.61 29.02
C ASN A 468 -10.58 40.71 27.85
N ALA A 469 -11.82 40.77 27.45
CA ALA A 469 -12.37 39.96 26.36
C ALA A 469 -11.65 40.19 25.01
N GLN A 470 -11.29 41.42 24.69
CA GLN A 470 -10.61 41.76 23.42
C GLN A 470 -9.22 41.13 23.32
N LYS A 471 -8.42 41.19 24.39
CA LYS A 471 -7.10 40.58 24.42
C LYS A 471 -7.21 39.07 24.34
N THR A 472 -8.14 38.44 25.06
CA THR A 472 -8.36 37.00 25.06
C THR A 472 -8.80 36.51 23.68
N SER A 473 -9.75 37.18 23.03
CA SER A 473 -10.20 36.90 21.66
C SER A 473 -9.04 37.02 20.64
N LYS A 474 -8.24 38.09 20.73
CA LYS A 474 -7.07 38.29 19.86
C LYS A 474 -6.03 37.20 20.06
N SER A 475 -5.79 36.79 21.31
CA SER A 475 -4.85 35.71 21.61
C SER A 475 -5.34 34.37 21.10
N LEU A 476 -6.63 34.03 21.26
CA LEU A 476 -7.24 32.83 20.76
C LEU A 476 -7.16 32.72 19.22
N ASN A 477 -7.40 33.85 18.53
CA ASN A 477 -7.31 33.91 17.07
C ASN A 477 -5.88 33.71 16.52
N SER A 478 -4.86 33.66 17.36
CA SER A 478 -3.49 33.29 16.96
C SER A 478 -3.25 31.79 16.85
N TYR A 479 -4.21 30.97 17.24
CA TYR A 479 -4.19 29.52 17.12
C TYR A 479 -5.00 29.07 15.91
N ASP A 480 -4.50 28.04 15.22
CA ASP A 480 -5.13 27.49 14.02
C ASP A 480 -6.25 26.48 14.37
N LEU A 481 -6.17 25.85 15.53
CA LEU A 481 -7.14 24.86 16.03
C LEU A 481 -7.35 25.01 17.52
N VAL A 482 -8.59 24.88 17.95
CA VAL A 482 -8.99 24.76 19.37
C VAL A 482 -9.48 23.34 19.63
N ILE A 483 -8.99 22.71 20.70
CA ILE A 483 -9.45 21.38 21.17
C ILE A 483 -10.07 21.53 22.55
N ALA A 484 -11.35 21.19 22.68
CA ALA A 484 -12.08 21.09 23.95
C ALA A 484 -12.17 19.61 24.37
N ALA A 485 -11.33 19.21 25.34
CA ALA A 485 -11.15 17.82 25.78
C ALA A 485 -12.01 17.49 27.01
N LYS A 486 -13.24 17.10 26.81
CA LYS A 486 -14.20 16.71 27.89
C LYS A 486 -14.42 17.82 28.92
N PRO A 487 -14.91 19.02 28.53
CA PRO A 487 -15.31 20.03 29.50
C PRO A 487 -16.43 19.47 30.41
N THR A 488 -16.34 19.72 31.71
CA THR A 488 -17.35 19.25 32.68
C THR A 488 -18.08 20.39 33.37
N GLU A 489 -17.60 21.61 33.27
CA GLU A 489 -18.26 22.83 33.77
C GLU A 489 -18.83 23.66 32.60
N ALA A 490 -19.92 24.38 32.89
CA ALA A 490 -20.63 25.18 31.89
C ALA A 490 -19.84 26.41 31.47
N PHE A 491 -19.81 26.68 30.16
CA PHE A 491 -19.25 27.90 29.63
C PHE A 491 -20.15 29.11 29.95
N THR A 492 -19.55 30.20 30.35
CA THR A 492 -20.27 31.49 30.50
C THR A 492 -20.69 32.02 29.11
N GLU A 493 -21.69 32.90 29.06
CA GLU A 493 -22.10 33.53 27.78
C GLU A 493 -20.96 34.28 27.12
N ALA A 494 -20.07 34.90 27.90
CA ALA A 494 -18.92 35.67 27.38
C ALA A 494 -17.86 34.72 26.77
N GLU A 495 -17.55 33.61 27.40
CA GLU A 495 -16.65 32.58 26.85
C GLU A 495 -17.20 31.95 25.57
N LYS A 496 -18.50 31.60 25.60
CA LYS A 496 -19.20 31.08 24.42
C LYS A 496 -19.16 32.05 23.25
N TYR A 497 -19.31 33.35 23.50
CA TYR A 497 -19.23 34.40 22.49
C TYR A 497 -17.81 34.52 21.90
N VAL A 498 -16.77 34.43 22.72
CA VAL A 498 -15.38 34.45 22.22
C VAL A 498 -15.10 33.21 21.34
N LEU A 499 -15.57 32.02 21.70
CA LEU A 499 -15.47 30.81 20.89
C LEU A 499 -16.28 30.88 19.59
N ASP A 500 -17.46 31.51 19.63
CA ASP A 500 -18.27 31.82 18.44
C ASP A 500 -17.49 32.72 17.49
N GLN A 501 -16.94 33.82 18.01
CA GLN A 501 -16.17 34.80 17.22
C GLN A 501 -14.84 34.20 16.70
N TYR A 502 -14.21 33.26 17.42
CA TYR A 502 -13.09 32.47 16.91
C TYR A 502 -13.51 31.69 15.67
N THR A 503 -14.66 30.99 15.72
CA THR A 503 -15.23 30.30 14.56
C THR A 503 -15.58 31.28 13.42
N MET A 504 -16.16 32.41 13.74
CA MET A 504 -16.48 33.46 12.74
C MET A 504 -15.23 34.02 12.05
N ASN A 505 -14.10 34.04 12.72
CA ASN A 505 -12.81 34.42 12.14
C ASN A 505 -12.11 33.32 11.32
N GLY A 506 -12.77 32.15 11.14
CA GLY A 506 -12.24 31.03 10.37
C GLY A 506 -11.48 30.01 11.23
N GLY A 507 -11.49 30.17 12.55
CA GLY A 507 -10.91 29.24 13.50
C GLY A 507 -11.57 27.87 13.42
N LYS A 508 -10.76 26.83 13.56
CA LYS A 508 -11.20 25.43 13.49
C LYS A 508 -11.29 24.85 14.89
N SER A 509 -12.20 23.90 15.11
CA SER A 509 -12.37 23.34 16.47
C SER A 509 -12.71 21.86 16.47
N LEU A 510 -12.18 21.16 17.49
CA LEU A 510 -12.46 19.76 17.81
C LEU A 510 -13.08 19.71 19.19
N TRP A 511 -14.33 19.27 19.26
CA TRP A 511 -15.11 19.18 20.46
C TRP A 511 -15.34 17.73 20.86
N LEU A 512 -14.96 17.36 22.08
CA LEU A 512 -15.26 16.07 22.71
C LEU A 512 -16.11 16.35 23.95
N VAL A 513 -17.41 16.10 23.84
CA VAL A 513 -18.38 16.59 24.82
C VAL A 513 -19.29 15.48 25.34
N ASP A 514 -19.50 15.47 26.66
CA ASP A 514 -20.46 14.61 27.34
C ASP A 514 -21.69 15.43 27.77
N LYS A 515 -22.84 15.02 27.29
CA LYS A 515 -24.11 15.57 27.76
C LYS A 515 -24.68 14.82 29.00
N ILE A 516 -23.93 13.83 29.50
CA ILE A 516 -24.29 12.99 30.64
C ILE A 516 -23.09 12.91 31.58
N ILE A 517 -23.39 13.00 32.89
CA ILE A 517 -22.39 12.75 33.93
C ILE A 517 -22.42 11.26 34.25
N MET A 518 -21.42 10.54 33.77
CA MET A 518 -21.21 9.14 34.07
C MET A 518 -19.75 8.77 33.78
N GLU A 519 -19.13 8.09 34.72
CA GLU A 519 -17.74 7.61 34.60
C GLU A 519 -17.71 6.11 34.86
N LYS A 520 -16.96 5.36 34.10
CA LYS A 520 -16.84 3.91 34.24
C LYS A 520 -16.29 3.53 35.62
N ASP A 521 -15.30 4.28 36.10
CA ASP A 521 -14.68 4.04 37.39
C ASP A 521 -15.67 4.21 38.55
N SER A 522 -16.70 5.04 38.37
CA SER A 522 -17.73 5.29 39.39
C SER A 522 -18.67 4.10 39.64
N LEU A 523 -18.66 3.10 38.79
CA LEU A 523 -19.41 1.85 38.95
C LEU A 523 -18.71 0.86 39.89
N PHE A 524 -17.43 0.99 40.13
CA PHE A 524 -16.65 0.12 41.00
C PHE A 524 -16.75 0.55 42.47
N ASN A 525 -17.96 0.75 42.91
CA ASN A 525 -18.33 1.01 44.31
C ASN A 525 -18.98 -0.24 44.93
N PRO A 526 -19.21 -0.29 46.26
CA PRO A 526 -19.78 -1.46 46.91
C PRO A 526 -21.15 -1.90 46.36
N GLU A 527 -21.94 -0.96 45.82
CA GLU A 527 -23.25 -1.26 45.26
C GLU A 527 -23.17 -1.75 43.80
N GLY A 528 -22.04 -1.57 43.13
CA GLY A 528 -21.83 -1.92 41.72
C GLY A 528 -22.73 -1.14 40.77
N LYS A 529 -23.17 0.07 41.15
CA LYS A 529 -24.10 0.89 40.35
C LYS A 529 -23.90 2.38 40.58
N ASN A 530 -24.34 3.19 39.61
CA ASN A 530 -24.39 4.65 39.71
C ASN A 530 -25.50 5.20 38.82
N ILE A 531 -25.88 6.46 39.02
CA ILE A 531 -26.95 7.12 38.27
C ILE A 531 -26.31 8.07 37.23
N ALA A 532 -26.60 7.82 35.97
CA ALA A 532 -26.28 8.74 34.88
C ALA A 532 -27.27 9.90 34.87
N VAL A 533 -26.79 11.14 34.98
CA VAL A 533 -27.61 12.36 34.99
C VAL A 533 -27.23 13.31 33.89
N PRO A 534 -28.14 14.18 33.38
CA PRO A 534 -27.82 15.13 32.32
C PRO A 534 -26.77 16.13 32.79
N ARG A 535 -25.89 16.57 31.84
CA ARG A 535 -24.90 17.64 32.02
C ARG A 535 -25.29 18.83 31.16
N ASP A 536 -25.32 20.02 31.73
CA ASP A 536 -25.47 21.24 30.96
C ASP A 536 -24.14 21.99 30.89
N LEU A 537 -23.62 22.13 29.66
CA LEU A 537 -22.38 22.84 29.34
C LEU A 537 -22.67 24.26 28.81
N ASN A 538 -23.93 24.71 28.74
CA ASN A 538 -24.37 25.92 28.07
C ASN A 538 -23.95 26.02 26.59
N LEU A 539 -23.79 24.87 25.89
CA LEU A 539 -23.37 24.80 24.48
C LEU A 539 -24.49 24.28 23.57
N THR A 540 -25.71 24.07 24.09
CA THR A 540 -26.79 23.47 23.30
C THR A 540 -27.21 24.33 22.13
N ASP A 541 -27.37 25.63 22.33
CA ASP A 541 -27.70 26.60 21.28
C ASP A 541 -26.53 26.85 20.33
N PHE A 542 -25.30 26.75 20.83
CA PHE A 542 -24.06 26.84 20.04
C PHE A 542 -24.00 25.74 18.97
N PHE A 543 -24.10 24.47 19.36
CA PHE A 543 -24.11 23.36 18.43
C PHE A 543 -25.37 23.34 17.56
N PHE A 544 -26.53 23.67 18.12
CA PHE A 544 -27.79 23.74 17.38
C PHE A 544 -27.74 24.74 16.23
N LYS A 545 -27.19 25.92 16.45
CA LYS A 545 -27.01 26.94 15.40
C LYS A 545 -26.10 26.46 14.29
N TYR A 546 -25.05 25.68 14.62
CA TYR A 546 -24.12 25.13 13.67
C TYR A 546 -24.61 23.86 12.98
N GLY A 547 -25.75 23.32 13.41
CA GLY A 547 -26.45 22.27 12.69
C GLY A 547 -26.27 20.84 13.25
N VAL A 548 -25.88 20.72 14.52
CA VAL A 548 -25.89 19.48 15.26
C VAL A 548 -26.51 19.65 16.64
N ARG A 549 -27.07 18.58 17.18
CA ARG A 549 -27.58 18.51 18.54
C ARG A 549 -27.04 17.27 19.22
N VAL A 550 -26.26 17.44 20.26
CA VAL A 550 -25.84 16.36 21.14
C VAL A 550 -26.94 16.15 22.18
N ASN A 551 -27.59 15.00 22.15
CA ASN A 551 -28.73 14.69 23.03
C ASN A 551 -28.23 14.06 24.33
N PRO A 552 -28.92 14.33 25.48
CA PRO A 552 -28.64 13.66 26.74
C PRO A 552 -29.26 12.23 26.77
N LEU A 553 -28.93 11.46 25.74
CA LEU A 553 -29.39 10.09 25.54
C LEU A 553 -28.16 9.18 25.48
N LEU A 554 -28.13 8.16 26.35
CA LEU A 554 -27.11 7.12 26.33
C LEU A 554 -27.34 6.18 25.15
N THR A 555 -26.27 5.92 24.40
CA THR A 555 -26.26 4.92 23.35
C THR A 555 -25.73 3.61 23.90
N SER A 556 -26.59 2.59 24.01
CA SER A 556 -26.19 1.23 24.31
C SER A 556 -26.34 0.32 23.07
N VAL A 557 -25.49 -0.70 22.96
CA VAL A 557 -25.42 -1.58 21.79
C VAL A 557 -25.37 -3.04 22.21
N LYS A 558 -26.04 -3.91 21.43
CA LYS A 558 -25.98 -5.35 21.60
C LYS A 558 -25.53 -6.03 20.32
N SER A 559 -24.22 -6.01 20.08
CA SER A 559 -23.59 -6.59 18.89
C SER A 559 -22.33 -7.37 19.26
N GLN A 560 -21.65 -7.95 18.26
CA GLN A 560 -20.33 -8.54 18.45
C GLN A 560 -19.27 -7.47 18.69
N ASN A 561 -19.47 -6.27 18.15
CA ASN A 561 -18.52 -5.16 18.14
C ASN A 561 -18.84 -4.19 19.28
N ILE A 562 -18.61 -4.64 20.52
CA ILE A 562 -18.71 -3.81 21.73
C ILE A 562 -17.47 -3.98 22.62
N GLY A 563 -17.14 -2.93 23.36
CA GLY A 563 -16.09 -2.96 24.35
C GLY A 563 -16.38 -3.93 25.49
N ARG A 564 -15.38 -4.21 26.28
CA ARG A 564 -15.49 -5.12 27.42
C ARG A 564 -15.21 -4.39 28.71
N ILE A 565 -15.83 -4.87 29.77
CA ILE A 565 -15.55 -4.50 31.15
C ILE A 565 -14.94 -5.70 31.87
N THR A 566 -13.94 -5.47 32.70
CA THR A 566 -13.28 -6.55 33.45
C THR A 566 -13.79 -6.55 34.88
N LEU A 567 -14.30 -7.67 35.30
CA LEU A 567 -14.81 -7.87 36.67
C LEU A 567 -14.07 -9.02 37.34
N GLU A 568 -13.91 -8.93 38.63
CA GLU A 568 -13.48 -10.05 39.45
C GLU A 568 -14.67 -10.98 39.70
N THR A 569 -14.46 -12.27 39.39
CA THR A 569 -15.48 -13.32 39.58
C THR A 569 -14.86 -14.52 40.28
N GLY A 570 -15.61 -15.18 41.10
CA GLY A 570 -15.18 -16.32 41.93
C GLY A 570 -15.54 -16.13 43.40
N GLN A 571 -15.26 -17.14 44.25
CA GLN A 571 -15.40 -17.07 45.67
C GLN A 571 -14.04 -17.26 46.33
N ASP A 572 -13.75 -16.44 47.34
CA ASP A 572 -12.52 -16.49 48.15
C ASP A 572 -11.19 -16.48 47.34
N GLU A 573 -10.30 -17.43 47.60
CA GLU A 573 -8.98 -17.51 46.95
C GLU A 573 -9.00 -17.81 45.46
N SER A 574 -10.17 -18.05 44.87
CA SER A 574 -10.34 -18.34 43.43
C SER A 574 -10.76 -17.14 42.57
N LEU A 575 -10.60 -15.92 43.06
CA LEU A 575 -10.91 -14.70 42.31
C LEU A 575 -10.14 -14.66 40.98
N LYS A 576 -10.87 -14.54 39.87
CA LYS A 576 -10.30 -14.43 38.50
C LYS A 576 -10.87 -13.22 37.82
N LEU A 577 -9.99 -12.49 37.10
CA LEU A 577 -10.42 -11.42 36.23
C LEU A 577 -11.05 -12.01 34.96
N GLN A 578 -12.32 -11.65 34.72
CA GLN A 578 -13.05 -12.05 33.51
C GLN A 578 -13.51 -10.82 32.72
N HIS A 579 -13.52 -10.94 31.40
CA HIS A 579 -13.90 -9.88 30.49
C HIS A 579 -15.33 -10.10 29.99
N PHE A 580 -16.24 -9.21 30.34
CA PHE A 580 -17.64 -9.25 29.94
C PHE A 580 -17.94 -8.19 28.88
N ARG A 581 -18.86 -8.45 27.99
CA ARG A 581 -19.39 -7.46 27.06
C ARG A 581 -20.04 -6.30 27.81
N TRP A 582 -19.73 -5.06 27.39
CA TRP A 582 -20.27 -3.88 28.05
C TRP A 582 -21.16 -3.07 27.11
N PRO A 583 -22.50 -3.12 27.23
CA PRO A 583 -23.42 -2.46 26.28
C PRO A 583 -23.20 -0.96 26.12
N TYR A 584 -22.68 -0.27 27.13
CA TYR A 584 -22.41 1.16 27.13
C TYR A 584 -21.00 1.52 26.57
N SER A 585 -20.29 0.57 26.01
CA SER A 585 -19.00 0.80 25.35
C SER A 585 -19.09 0.44 23.86
N PRO A 586 -19.83 1.20 23.05
CA PRO A 586 -19.93 0.93 21.62
C PRO A 586 -18.57 1.07 20.93
N LEU A 587 -18.24 0.12 20.07
CA LEU A 587 -17.12 0.23 19.15
C LEU A 587 -17.63 0.84 17.84
N ALA A 588 -17.26 2.09 17.60
CA ALA A 588 -17.77 2.86 16.49
C ALA A 588 -17.07 2.51 15.17
N LEU A 589 -17.84 2.54 14.09
CA LEU A 589 -17.45 2.30 12.72
C LEU A 589 -17.86 3.45 11.82
N SER A 590 -17.27 3.51 10.65
CA SER A 590 -17.64 4.45 9.59
C SER A 590 -18.34 3.72 8.44
N ASP A 591 -19.36 4.35 7.88
CA ASP A 591 -20.02 3.93 6.63
C ASP A 591 -19.58 4.78 5.43
N VAL A 592 -18.71 5.79 5.65
CA VAL A 592 -18.29 6.74 4.62
C VAL A 592 -16.81 6.56 4.27
N ASN A 593 -16.49 6.69 2.99
CA ASN A 593 -15.10 6.79 2.54
C ASN A 593 -14.61 8.23 2.74
N HIS A 594 -14.03 8.50 3.92
CA HIS A 594 -13.50 9.80 4.27
C HIS A 594 -12.10 9.66 4.89
N PRO A 595 -11.12 10.53 4.54
CA PRO A 595 -9.73 10.40 4.99
C PRO A 595 -9.55 10.24 6.51
N ILE A 596 -10.41 10.88 7.32
CA ILE A 596 -10.36 10.78 8.78
C ILE A 596 -10.60 9.35 9.28
N VAL A 597 -11.52 8.63 8.63
CA VAL A 597 -12.04 7.35 9.12
C VAL A 597 -11.73 6.16 8.21
N ASN A 598 -11.07 6.41 7.09
CA ASN A 598 -10.72 5.34 6.16
C ASN A 598 -9.57 4.50 6.72
N ASN A 599 -9.74 3.20 6.67
CA ASN A 599 -8.76 2.20 7.14
C ASN A 599 -8.30 2.40 8.60
N ILE A 600 -9.15 2.93 9.50
CA ILE A 600 -8.89 2.96 10.94
C ILE A 600 -9.42 1.70 11.63
N ASN A 601 -8.91 1.41 12.83
CA ASN A 601 -9.48 0.41 13.73
C ASN A 601 -10.78 0.93 14.36
N PHE A 602 -11.55 0.06 15.00
CA PHE A 602 -12.69 0.46 15.82
C PHE A 602 -12.31 1.57 16.80
N VAL A 603 -13.14 2.61 16.89
CA VAL A 603 -12.99 3.66 17.89
C VAL A 603 -13.87 3.33 19.08
N LYS A 604 -13.26 3.20 20.26
CA LYS A 604 -13.96 2.87 21.49
C LYS A 604 -14.55 4.13 22.10
N PHE A 605 -15.83 4.05 22.44
CA PHE A 605 -16.57 5.05 23.18
C PHE A 605 -16.98 4.45 24.54
N ASP A 606 -17.17 5.29 25.55
CA ASP A 606 -17.71 4.90 26.84
C ASP A 606 -18.83 5.88 27.21
N PHE A 607 -20.06 5.39 27.40
CA PHE A 607 -21.29 6.18 27.70
C PHE A 607 -21.62 7.24 26.66
N ALA A 608 -21.37 6.93 25.37
CA ALA A 608 -21.57 7.86 24.27
C ALA A 608 -22.98 8.44 24.20
N ASN A 609 -23.08 9.70 23.86
CA ASN A 609 -24.32 10.40 23.55
C ASN A 609 -24.67 10.29 22.05
N GLN A 610 -25.93 10.41 21.72
CA GLN A 610 -26.40 10.43 20.34
C GLN A 610 -26.33 11.86 19.77
N ILE A 611 -25.91 12.01 18.49
CA ILE A 611 -25.91 13.26 17.75
C ILE A 611 -26.98 13.25 16.66
N ASP A 612 -27.86 14.27 16.68
CA ASP A 612 -28.73 14.60 15.54
C ASP A 612 -28.07 15.64 14.65
N THR A 613 -28.26 15.49 13.34
CA THR A 613 -27.90 16.50 12.35
C THR A 613 -29.13 17.31 11.94
N LEU A 614 -28.98 18.63 11.85
CA LEU A 614 -30.06 19.56 11.56
C LEU A 614 -29.90 20.15 10.17
N LYS A 615 -30.98 20.45 9.47
CA LYS A 615 -30.95 21.07 8.14
C LYS A 615 -30.51 22.54 8.23
N ASN A 616 -29.38 22.87 7.67
CA ASN A 616 -28.90 24.23 7.40
C ASN A 616 -27.88 24.19 6.24
N ALA A 617 -27.27 25.32 5.88
CA ALA A 617 -26.33 25.44 4.78
C ALA A 617 -24.96 24.74 5.02
N ILE A 618 -24.61 24.44 6.27
CA ILE A 618 -23.36 23.77 6.63
C ILE A 618 -23.42 22.30 6.20
N LYS A 619 -22.39 21.80 5.52
CA LYS A 619 -22.27 20.39 5.17
C LYS A 619 -21.96 19.57 6.40
N LYS A 620 -22.66 18.45 6.59
CA LYS A 620 -22.46 17.50 7.68
C LYS A 620 -22.03 16.17 7.12
N THR A 621 -20.89 15.66 7.62
CA THR A 621 -20.40 14.32 7.32
C THR A 621 -20.39 13.54 8.63
N ILE A 622 -21.17 12.46 8.68
CA ILE A 622 -21.18 11.57 9.85
C ILE A 622 -19.95 10.69 9.76
N LEU A 623 -18.98 10.92 10.64
CA LEU A 623 -17.70 10.24 10.65
C LEU A 623 -17.82 8.84 11.29
N LEU A 624 -18.44 8.76 12.45
CA LEU A 624 -18.53 7.53 13.22
C LEU A 624 -19.98 7.28 13.69
N LYS A 625 -20.38 6.02 13.63
CA LYS A 625 -21.65 5.52 14.12
C LYS A 625 -21.44 4.34 15.06
N SER A 626 -22.38 4.14 15.99
CA SER A 626 -22.46 2.89 16.76
C SER A 626 -22.73 1.70 15.83
N ASP A 627 -22.50 0.50 16.33
CA ASP A 627 -23.02 -0.71 15.68
C ASP A 627 -24.53 -0.89 15.98
N LYS A 628 -25.14 -1.88 15.37
CA LYS A 628 -26.55 -2.24 15.53
C LYS A 628 -26.75 -3.71 15.95
N PRO A 629 -27.84 -4.05 16.61
CA PRO A 629 -28.90 -3.16 17.06
C PRO A 629 -28.51 -2.30 18.25
N SER A 630 -29.03 -1.08 18.30
CA SER A 630 -28.79 -0.12 19.38
C SER A 630 -30.05 0.23 20.17
N ARG A 631 -29.84 0.86 21.32
CA ARG A 631 -30.87 1.40 22.17
C ARG A 631 -30.49 2.78 22.64
N LEU A 632 -31.44 3.71 22.66
CA LEU A 632 -31.29 5.04 23.24
C LEU A 632 -32.01 5.08 24.58
N GLU A 633 -31.30 5.47 25.63
CA GLU A 633 -31.81 5.53 27.00
C GLU A 633 -31.75 6.96 27.52
N GLY A 634 -32.91 7.47 27.96
CA GLY A 634 -33.00 8.79 28.58
C GLY A 634 -32.37 8.82 29.97
N THR A 635 -32.02 10.00 30.43
CA THR A 635 -31.46 10.28 31.74
C THR A 635 -32.43 11.11 32.56
N PRO A 636 -32.48 10.97 33.92
CA PRO A 636 -31.60 10.13 34.76
C PRO A 636 -31.85 8.63 34.61
N LYS A 637 -30.75 7.82 34.69
CA LYS A 637 -30.77 6.37 34.49
C LYS A 637 -29.80 5.67 35.44
N GLU A 638 -30.23 4.66 36.16
CA GLU A 638 -29.35 3.76 36.92
C GLU A 638 -28.60 2.84 35.96
N ILE A 639 -27.28 2.79 36.06
CA ILE A 639 -26.39 1.90 35.37
C ILE A 639 -25.76 0.98 36.41
N SER A 640 -25.79 -0.35 36.14
CA SER A 640 -25.25 -1.36 37.04
C SER A 640 -24.26 -2.27 36.34
N LEU A 641 -23.19 -2.66 37.04
CA LEU A 641 -22.28 -3.73 36.63
C LEU A 641 -22.98 -5.06 36.36
N GLY A 642 -24.17 -5.25 36.97
CA GLY A 642 -25.03 -6.41 36.71
C GLY A 642 -25.40 -6.59 35.22
N PHE A 643 -25.39 -5.51 34.40
CA PHE A 643 -25.63 -5.60 32.97
C PHE A 643 -24.51 -6.32 32.21
N ALA A 644 -23.31 -6.40 32.78
CA ALA A 644 -22.22 -7.21 32.23
C ALA A 644 -22.44 -8.71 32.48
N LEU A 645 -22.96 -9.06 33.63
CA LEU A 645 -23.25 -10.45 34.05
C LEU A 645 -24.52 -10.98 33.40
N LYS A 646 -25.55 -10.14 33.30
CA LYS A 646 -26.82 -10.46 32.65
C LYS A 646 -27.14 -9.38 31.62
N GLU A 647 -26.79 -9.66 30.38
CA GLU A 647 -27.06 -8.72 29.29
C GLU A 647 -28.57 -8.40 29.19
N PRO A 648 -28.92 -7.13 28.92
CA PRO A 648 -30.32 -6.76 28.67
C PRO A 648 -30.94 -7.56 27.54
N ALA A 649 -32.27 -7.77 27.60
CA ALA A 649 -33.00 -8.53 26.60
C ALA A 649 -32.83 -7.92 25.18
N GLN A 650 -32.78 -8.78 24.17
CA GLN A 650 -32.55 -8.38 22.76
C GLN A 650 -33.64 -7.43 22.25
N GLU A 651 -34.87 -7.65 22.69
CA GLU A 651 -36.04 -6.89 22.25
C GLU A 651 -36.00 -5.40 22.64
N LEU A 652 -35.15 -5.03 23.60
CA LEU A 652 -34.94 -3.65 23.99
C LEU A 652 -34.09 -2.83 23.03
N PHE A 653 -33.34 -3.52 22.14
CA PHE A 653 -32.45 -2.91 21.15
C PHE A 653 -33.15 -2.85 19.79
N THR A 654 -33.95 -1.80 19.59
CA THR A 654 -34.83 -1.64 18.43
C THR A 654 -34.36 -0.57 17.46
N LYS A 655 -33.29 0.15 17.80
CA LYS A 655 -32.78 1.26 16.98
C LYS A 655 -31.66 0.81 16.06
N ASP A 656 -31.52 1.54 14.93
CA ASP A 656 -30.40 1.40 14.02
C ASP A 656 -29.17 2.12 14.59
N ARG A 657 -28.09 2.21 13.83
CA ARG A 657 -26.83 2.87 14.18
C ARG A 657 -27.03 4.32 14.58
N GLN A 658 -26.43 4.74 15.71
CA GLN A 658 -26.48 6.10 16.23
C GLN A 658 -25.26 6.89 15.81
N ASN A 659 -25.42 8.18 15.44
CA ASN A 659 -24.30 9.04 15.10
C ASN A 659 -23.55 9.45 16.37
N LEU A 660 -22.23 9.28 16.37
CA LEU A 660 -21.35 9.55 17.52
C LEU A 660 -20.30 10.62 17.26
N ALA A 661 -19.91 10.83 16.00
CA ALA A 661 -18.98 11.88 15.59
C ALA A 661 -19.41 12.47 14.24
N VAL A 662 -19.39 13.80 14.16
CA VAL A 662 -19.84 14.56 12.97
C VAL A 662 -18.84 15.65 12.64
N LEU A 663 -18.47 15.75 11.34
CA LEU A 663 -17.71 16.85 10.75
C LEU A 663 -18.68 17.86 10.15
N LEU A 664 -18.46 19.13 10.44
CA LEU A 664 -19.16 20.30 9.91
C LEU A 664 -18.21 21.11 9.04
N GLU A 665 -18.62 21.43 7.82
CA GLU A 665 -17.80 22.19 6.86
C GLU A 665 -18.64 23.25 6.15
N GLY A 666 -18.10 24.46 6.00
CA GLY A 666 -18.72 25.54 5.25
C GLY A 666 -18.67 26.90 5.94
N GLU A 667 -19.61 27.78 5.59
CA GLU A 667 -19.78 29.10 6.21
C GLU A 667 -20.70 28.97 7.41
N PHE A 668 -20.22 29.32 8.59
CA PHE A 668 -20.99 29.33 9.84
C PHE A 668 -21.64 30.67 10.05
N THR A 669 -22.82 30.68 10.69
CA THR A 669 -23.52 31.89 11.13
C THR A 669 -23.44 32.00 12.63
N SER A 670 -23.01 33.13 13.16
CA SER A 670 -22.86 33.39 14.61
C SER A 670 -24.11 33.02 15.38
N VAL A 671 -23.90 32.40 16.54
CA VAL A 671 -24.96 32.11 17.52
C VAL A 671 -25.62 33.39 17.99
N TYR A 672 -24.86 34.48 18.03
CA TYR A 672 -25.31 35.81 18.47
C TYR A 672 -25.81 36.68 17.33
N ASN A 673 -25.99 36.16 16.14
CA ASN A 673 -26.67 36.90 15.06
C ASN A 673 -28.11 37.12 15.44
N ASN A 674 -28.51 38.38 15.54
CA ASN A 674 -29.82 38.83 16.02
C ASN A 674 -30.10 38.53 17.52
N ARG A 675 -29.03 38.41 18.33
CA ARG A 675 -29.15 38.27 19.79
C ARG A 675 -28.32 39.35 20.49
N VAL A 676 -28.62 39.58 21.75
CA VAL A 676 -27.84 40.47 22.63
C VAL A 676 -26.46 39.82 22.84
N LYS A 677 -25.41 40.57 22.57
CA LYS A 677 -24.02 40.15 22.77
C LYS A 677 -23.63 40.36 24.21
N PRO A 678 -23.05 39.34 24.88
CA PRO A 678 -22.74 39.44 26.32
C PRO A 678 -21.57 40.39 26.62
N ILE A 679 -20.71 40.63 25.65
CA ILE A 679 -19.55 41.54 25.72
C ILE A 679 -19.34 42.21 24.37
N THR A 680 -18.60 43.33 24.37
CA THR A 680 -18.22 44.06 23.13
C THR A 680 -16.85 43.56 22.66
N LEU A 681 -16.77 43.15 21.38
CA LEU A 681 -15.52 42.86 20.69
C LEU A 681 -15.38 43.76 19.47
N GLU A 682 -14.17 44.26 19.22
CA GLU A 682 -13.85 44.97 17.98
C GLU A 682 -13.85 44.01 16.79
N ASN A 683 -14.45 44.37 15.68
CA ASN A 683 -14.51 43.65 14.44
C ASN A 683 -15.20 42.26 14.56
N ASP A 684 -16.26 42.17 15.34
CA ASP A 684 -17.07 40.98 15.42
C ASP A 684 -17.78 40.67 14.11
N LYS A 685 -17.93 39.39 13.78
CA LYS A 685 -18.51 38.88 12.53
C LYS A 685 -19.79 38.11 12.80
N THR A 686 -20.74 38.21 11.87
CA THR A 686 -22.00 37.49 11.91
C THR A 686 -21.93 36.20 11.08
N LYS A 687 -20.99 36.12 10.17
CA LYS A 687 -20.70 34.95 9.32
C LYS A 687 -19.21 34.69 9.20
N SER A 688 -18.84 33.42 9.15
CA SER A 688 -17.45 33.01 8.95
C SER A 688 -17.08 32.95 7.46
N SER A 689 -15.79 32.92 7.15
CA SER A 689 -15.26 32.27 5.94
C SER A 689 -15.47 30.74 6.06
N ASN A 690 -15.19 30.00 4.98
CA ASN A 690 -15.20 28.53 5.05
C ASN A 690 -14.29 28.03 6.19
N THR A 691 -14.88 27.33 7.14
CA THR A 691 -14.15 26.70 8.25
C THR A 691 -14.70 25.31 8.56
N LYS A 692 -14.06 24.62 9.49
CA LYS A 692 -14.36 23.23 9.83
C LYS A 692 -14.49 23.04 11.35
N MET A 693 -15.40 22.17 11.75
CA MET A 693 -15.60 21.79 13.15
C MET A 693 -15.89 20.30 13.23
N ILE A 694 -15.32 19.60 14.19
CA ILE A 694 -15.68 18.21 14.51
C ILE A 694 -16.29 18.15 15.90
N VAL A 695 -17.44 17.50 16.02
CA VAL A 695 -18.14 17.26 17.30
C VAL A 695 -18.20 15.74 17.53
N ILE A 696 -17.68 15.31 18.68
CA ILE A 696 -17.65 13.93 19.15
C ILE A 696 -18.46 13.87 20.44
N ALA A 697 -19.45 12.99 20.51
CA ALA A 697 -20.40 12.90 21.60
C ALA A 697 -19.95 11.96 22.73
N ASP A 698 -18.67 12.03 23.05
CA ASP A 698 -18.06 11.34 24.19
C ASP A 698 -16.67 11.97 24.45
N GLY A 699 -16.50 12.46 25.67
CA GLY A 699 -15.23 13.05 26.10
C GLY A 699 -14.14 12.02 26.40
N ASP A 700 -14.48 10.77 26.62
CA ASP A 700 -13.50 9.73 26.96
C ASP A 700 -12.75 9.21 25.73
N VAL A 701 -13.16 9.53 24.51
CA VAL A 701 -12.46 9.15 23.27
C VAL A 701 -11.01 9.63 23.24
N ILE A 702 -10.68 10.77 23.88
CA ILE A 702 -9.32 11.33 23.97
C ILE A 702 -8.56 10.87 25.23
N LYS A 703 -9.22 10.17 26.14
CA LYS A 703 -8.68 9.80 27.46
C LYS A 703 -7.80 8.56 27.36
N ASN A 704 -6.53 8.64 27.76
CA ASN A 704 -5.67 7.49 27.91
C ASN A 704 -5.79 6.87 29.32
N ASP A 705 -5.65 5.55 29.39
CA ASP A 705 -5.54 4.84 30.67
C ASP A 705 -4.21 5.16 31.37
N LEU A 706 -4.18 4.85 32.66
CA LEU A 706 -2.96 4.90 33.46
C LEU A 706 -2.59 3.48 33.94
N ASP A 707 -1.34 3.10 33.74
CA ASP A 707 -0.76 1.90 34.31
C ASP A 707 0.36 2.29 35.27
N LYS A 708 0.20 1.94 36.56
CA LYS A 708 1.11 2.32 37.64
C LYS A 708 1.46 3.83 37.66
N GLY A 709 0.46 4.67 37.39
CA GLY A 709 0.61 6.14 37.32
C GLY A 709 1.21 6.69 36.03
N ARG A 710 1.58 5.85 35.06
CA ARG A 710 2.12 6.28 33.76
C ARG A 710 1.03 6.22 32.69
N PRO A 711 0.97 7.20 31.79
CA PRO A 711 0.00 7.18 30.68
C PRO A 711 0.31 6.01 29.74
N THR A 712 -0.74 5.27 29.40
CA THR A 712 -0.66 4.25 28.34
C THR A 712 -0.90 4.89 26.97
N THR A 713 -0.65 4.15 25.89
CA THR A 713 -1.03 4.59 24.55
C THR A 713 -2.53 4.82 24.48
N LEU A 714 -2.96 5.93 23.88
CA LEU A 714 -4.38 6.23 23.69
C LEU A 714 -5.07 5.14 22.88
N GLY A 715 -6.20 4.64 23.39
CA GLY A 715 -6.96 3.53 22.82
C GLY A 715 -6.51 2.15 23.32
N PHE A 716 -5.40 2.04 24.07
CA PHE A 716 -5.00 0.78 24.70
C PHE A 716 -5.79 0.50 25.97
N ASP A 717 -6.50 -0.61 25.97
CA ASP A 717 -7.23 -1.11 27.14
C ASP A 717 -6.29 -2.03 27.95
N LYS A 718 -5.91 -1.58 29.13
CA LYS A 718 -4.94 -2.27 30.00
C LYS A 718 -5.41 -3.63 30.51
N TRP A 719 -6.72 -3.88 30.50
CA TRP A 719 -7.31 -5.12 30.99
C TRP A 719 -7.40 -6.18 29.90
N THR A 720 -7.95 -5.83 28.75
CA THR A 720 -8.12 -6.74 27.60
C THR A 720 -6.84 -6.84 26.73
N LYS A 721 -5.88 -5.92 26.93
CA LYS A 721 -4.67 -5.76 26.11
C LYS A 721 -4.93 -5.46 24.64
N GLU A 722 -6.14 -5.05 24.31
CA GLU A 722 -6.55 -4.63 22.98
C GLU A 722 -6.22 -3.15 22.75
N THR A 723 -5.89 -2.80 21.51
CA THR A 723 -5.67 -1.40 21.11
C THR A 723 -6.71 -0.98 20.09
N TYR A 724 -7.49 0.03 20.43
CA TYR A 724 -8.51 0.62 19.56
C TYR A 724 -7.97 1.81 18.76
N GLY A 725 -8.73 2.24 17.76
CA GLY A 725 -8.36 3.29 16.82
C GLY A 725 -8.48 4.74 17.32
N ASN A 726 -8.69 4.97 18.62
CA ASN A 726 -8.94 6.30 19.19
C ASN A 726 -7.83 7.31 18.87
N LYS A 727 -6.55 6.93 19.08
CA LYS A 727 -5.39 7.77 18.80
C LYS A 727 -5.34 8.16 17.33
N GLU A 728 -5.52 7.18 16.45
CA GLU A 728 -5.47 7.38 15.02
C GLU A 728 -6.62 8.23 14.51
N PHE A 729 -7.84 7.99 14.98
CA PHE A 729 -9.02 8.78 14.64
C PHE A 729 -8.84 10.26 14.98
N LEU A 730 -8.38 10.55 16.21
CA LEU A 730 -8.18 11.92 16.67
C LEU A 730 -7.01 12.60 15.93
N LEU A 731 -5.91 11.90 15.69
CA LEU A 731 -4.80 12.42 14.91
C LEU A 731 -5.24 12.76 13.48
N ASN A 732 -5.99 11.86 12.85
CA ASN A 732 -6.54 12.09 11.51
C ASN A 732 -7.52 13.27 11.51
N ALA A 733 -8.35 13.41 12.55
CA ALA A 733 -9.27 14.53 12.70
C ALA A 733 -8.51 15.87 12.77
N VAL A 734 -7.45 15.95 13.58
CA VAL A 734 -6.61 17.14 13.69
C VAL A 734 -5.87 17.42 12.38
N ASN A 735 -5.25 16.39 11.78
CA ASN A 735 -4.56 16.55 10.50
C ASN A 735 -5.53 17.06 9.42
N TYR A 736 -6.74 16.52 9.33
CA TYR A 736 -7.74 16.97 8.34
C TYR A 736 -8.22 18.39 8.59
N LEU A 737 -8.36 18.80 9.87
CA LEU A 737 -8.71 20.16 10.22
C LEU A 737 -7.60 21.15 9.85
N LEU A 738 -6.33 20.76 9.95
CA LEU A 738 -5.15 21.60 9.73
C LEU A 738 -4.44 21.33 8.40
N ASP A 739 -4.92 20.36 7.62
CA ASP A 739 -4.26 19.91 6.39
C ASP A 739 -4.26 21.02 5.33
N ASP A 740 -3.08 21.48 5.00
CA ASP A 740 -2.82 22.38 3.86
C ASP A 740 -2.15 21.60 2.70
N ASP A 741 -1.55 20.45 2.97
CA ASP A 741 -0.68 19.70 2.04
C ASP A 741 -1.36 18.46 1.44
N GLY A 742 -2.55 18.09 1.90
CA GLY A 742 -3.35 16.97 1.38
C GLY A 742 -2.84 15.58 1.75
N LEU A 743 -1.87 15.47 2.68
CA LEU A 743 -1.29 14.18 3.11
C LEU A 743 -2.33 13.19 3.63
N ILE A 744 -3.31 13.68 4.37
CA ILE A 744 -4.37 12.83 4.90
C ILE A 744 -5.18 12.14 3.78
N ASN A 745 -5.24 12.72 2.57
CA ASN A 745 -5.99 12.17 1.44
C ASN A 745 -5.35 10.90 0.86
N ILE A 746 -4.06 10.65 1.12
CA ILE A 746 -3.38 9.39 0.73
C ILE A 746 -4.11 8.18 1.33
N ARG A 747 -4.70 8.35 2.51
CA ARG A 747 -5.45 7.30 3.21
C ARG A 747 -6.74 6.85 2.50
N SER A 748 -7.24 7.62 1.57
CA SER A 748 -8.42 7.26 0.78
C SER A 748 -8.09 6.34 -0.41
N LYS A 749 -6.83 6.11 -0.72
CA LYS A 749 -6.39 5.18 -1.76
C LYS A 749 -6.60 3.74 -1.31
N GLU A 750 -7.40 2.99 -2.05
CA GLU A 750 -7.63 1.57 -1.79
C GLU A 750 -6.67 0.73 -2.63
N VAL A 751 -5.84 -0.08 -1.98
CA VAL A 751 -4.98 -1.08 -2.62
C VAL A 751 -5.56 -2.46 -2.34
N LYS A 752 -5.83 -3.22 -3.41
CA LYS A 752 -6.41 -4.56 -3.31
C LYS A 752 -5.33 -5.62 -3.38
N VAL A 753 -5.11 -6.35 -2.30
CA VAL A 753 -4.23 -7.52 -2.31
C VAL A 753 -5.08 -8.75 -2.65
N ALA A 754 -4.77 -9.35 -3.80
CA ALA A 754 -5.50 -10.53 -4.29
C ALA A 754 -4.88 -11.82 -3.71
N PHE A 755 -5.65 -12.58 -2.95
CA PHE A 755 -5.23 -13.88 -2.38
C PHE A 755 -5.81 -15.04 -3.16
N LEU A 756 -5.10 -16.18 -3.12
CA LEU A 756 -5.64 -17.46 -3.56
C LEU A 756 -6.54 -18.08 -2.47
N ASP A 757 -7.52 -18.87 -2.90
CA ASP A 757 -8.39 -19.63 -2.00
C ASP A 757 -7.70 -20.91 -1.52
N HIS A 758 -7.11 -20.87 -0.32
CA HIS A 758 -6.41 -22.03 0.27
C HIS A 758 -7.30 -23.26 0.42
N ALA A 759 -8.59 -23.08 0.72
CA ALA A 759 -9.50 -24.23 0.86
C ALA A 759 -9.76 -24.89 -0.50
N LYS A 760 -9.87 -24.12 -1.56
CA LYS A 760 -10.02 -24.58 -2.93
C LYS A 760 -8.74 -25.24 -3.46
N ILE A 761 -7.58 -24.65 -3.15
CA ILE A 761 -6.28 -25.22 -3.48
C ILE A 761 -6.15 -26.58 -2.81
N ALA A 762 -6.37 -26.71 -1.52
CA ALA A 762 -6.23 -27.98 -0.79
C ALA A 762 -7.07 -29.11 -1.43
N LYS A 763 -8.28 -28.79 -1.91
CA LYS A 763 -9.18 -29.75 -2.56
C LYS A 763 -8.82 -30.08 -4.01
N GLN A 764 -8.22 -29.15 -4.75
CA GLN A 764 -8.07 -29.23 -6.21
C GLN A 764 -6.61 -29.12 -6.69
N LYS A 765 -5.62 -29.19 -5.78
CA LYS A 765 -4.19 -28.99 -6.08
C LYS A 765 -3.74 -29.84 -7.28
N THR A 766 -3.94 -31.14 -7.19
CA THR A 766 -3.53 -32.10 -8.25
C THR A 766 -4.21 -31.81 -9.59
N LYS A 767 -5.50 -31.43 -9.59
CA LYS A 767 -6.22 -31.08 -10.81
C LYS A 767 -5.54 -29.91 -11.52
N TRP A 768 -5.26 -28.82 -10.80
CA TRP A 768 -4.68 -27.63 -11.40
C TRP A 768 -3.20 -27.80 -11.77
N GLN A 769 -2.46 -28.63 -11.04
CA GLN A 769 -1.11 -29.04 -11.42
C GLN A 769 -1.12 -29.78 -12.77
N LEU A 770 -1.98 -30.78 -12.92
CA LEU A 770 -2.11 -31.54 -14.18
C LEU A 770 -2.57 -30.63 -15.33
N VAL A 771 -3.54 -29.79 -15.12
CA VAL A 771 -4.04 -28.86 -16.14
C VAL A 771 -2.92 -27.95 -16.65
N ASN A 772 -2.17 -27.31 -15.75
CA ASN A 772 -1.16 -26.33 -16.14
C ASN A 772 0.14 -26.95 -16.69
N ILE A 773 0.41 -28.22 -16.40
CA ILE A 773 1.57 -28.94 -16.97
C ILE A 773 1.20 -29.66 -18.27
N LEU A 774 0.11 -30.43 -18.28
CA LEU A 774 -0.21 -31.29 -19.41
C LEU A 774 -0.97 -30.57 -20.54
N LEU A 775 -1.88 -29.66 -20.22
CA LEU A 775 -2.69 -29.02 -21.23
C LEU A 775 -1.88 -28.12 -22.20
N PRO A 776 -0.91 -27.32 -21.75
CA PRO A 776 -0.02 -26.60 -22.66
C PRO A 776 0.75 -27.51 -23.63
N LEU A 777 1.22 -28.66 -23.14
CA LEU A 777 1.91 -29.67 -23.97
C LEU A 777 0.96 -30.34 -24.95
N LEU A 778 -0.29 -30.62 -24.56
CA LEU A 778 -1.34 -31.14 -25.43
C LEU A 778 -1.70 -30.13 -26.54
N ILE A 779 -1.82 -28.85 -26.18
CA ILE A 779 -2.06 -27.77 -27.16
C ILE A 779 -0.94 -27.76 -28.21
N LEU A 780 0.31 -27.86 -27.78
CA LEU A 780 1.49 -27.92 -28.67
C LEU A 780 1.46 -29.17 -29.55
N ALA A 781 1.12 -30.33 -29.00
CA ALA A 781 1.01 -31.60 -29.74
C ALA A 781 -0.09 -31.51 -30.83
N VAL A 782 -1.29 -31.01 -30.45
CA VAL A 782 -2.41 -30.82 -31.40
C VAL A 782 -2.02 -29.84 -32.50
N PHE A 783 -1.40 -28.69 -32.13
CA PHE A 783 -0.87 -27.74 -33.11
C PHE A 783 0.09 -28.42 -34.09
N GLY A 784 1.03 -29.22 -33.56
CA GLY A 784 1.99 -29.95 -34.38
C GLY A 784 1.35 -30.96 -35.36
N LEU A 785 0.33 -31.69 -34.89
CA LEU A 785 -0.44 -32.60 -35.75
C LEU A 785 -1.19 -31.85 -36.88
N ILE A 786 -1.86 -30.76 -36.55
CA ILE A 786 -2.60 -29.95 -37.52
C ILE A 786 -1.62 -29.30 -38.51
N PHE A 787 -0.52 -28.74 -38.05
CA PHE A 787 0.51 -28.11 -38.90
C PHE A 787 1.08 -29.15 -39.90
N ASN A 788 1.47 -30.32 -39.41
CA ASN A 788 2.00 -31.41 -40.27
C ASN A 788 0.93 -31.93 -41.24
N PHE A 789 -0.33 -32.06 -40.83
CA PHE A 789 -1.44 -32.47 -41.71
C PHE A 789 -1.65 -31.44 -42.85
N ILE A 790 -1.73 -30.14 -42.53
CA ILE A 790 -1.88 -29.08 -43.51
C ILE A 790 -0.69 -29.08 -44.47
N ARG A 791 0.53 -29.24 -43.95
CA ARG A 791 1.75 -29.30 -44.75
C ARG A 791 1.77 -30.49 -45.70
N LYS A 792 1.45 -31.72 -45.21
CA LYS A 792 1.35 -32.94 -46.06
C LYS A 792 0.30 -32.72 -47.17
N ARG A 793 -0.89 -32.21 -46.83
CA ARG A 793 -1.95 -31.94 -47.82
C ARG A 793 -1.53 -30.93 -48.87
N LYS A 794 -0.71 -29.94 -48.53
CA LYS A 794 -0.22 -28.89 -49.45
C LYS A 794 0.90 -29.37 -50.38
N TYR A 795 1.80 -30.22 -49.90
CA TYR A 795 2.99 -30.63 -50.64
C TYR A 795 2.95 -32.05 -51.18
N ALA A 796 2.14 -32.99 -50.61
CA ALA A 796 1.95 -34.34 -51.10
C ALA A 796 0.92 -34.48 -52.24
N LYS A 797 0.09 -33.44 -52.54
CA LYS A 797 -0.84 -33.43 -53.65
C LYS A 797 -0.21 -33.01 -55.00
N LYS A 798 1.10 -32.87 -55.09
CA LYS A 798 1.81 -32.51 -56.32
C LYS A 798 2.81 -33.56 -56.79
N SER A 799 2.65 -34.83 -56.36
CA SER A 799 3.40 -35.97 -56.94
C SER A 799 2.42 -36.92 -57.55
#